data_f7a32f6227c46dab9466330be3838223
#
_entry.id   f7a32f6227c46dab9466330be3838223
#
_cell.length_a   1.000
_cell.length_b   1.000
_cell.length_c   1.000
_cell.angle_alpha   90.00
_cell.angle_beta   90.00
_cell.angle_gamma   90.00
#
_symmetry.space_group_name_H-M   'P 1'
#
loop_
_entity.id
_entity.type
_entity.pdbx_description
1 polymer ?
#
loop_
_entity_poly.entity_id
_entity_poly.type
_entity_poly.pdbx_seq_one_letter_code
_entity_poly.pdbx_strand_id
1 'polypeptide(L)'
;MVYDLTMLKTFYAAYSEKIERVRNVLRRPMTLAEKILYAHLYDGDKVKNYRRGEDYVNFRPDRVAMQDATAQMALLQFMNAGREQVAVPSTVHCDHLIQAYKGAKEDVATATKTNEEVYNFLRDVSSRYGIGFWQPGAGIIHQVVLENYAFPGGMMVGTDSHTPNAGGLGMVAIGVGGADAVDVMTGMEWELKMPRLIGVHLKGKLSGWVAPKDVILKLAGILTVKGGTNAIIEYFGPGTASLSATGKATICNMGAEVGATTSLFPDDERMGTYLKATGREEVAEMAASVAADLRADDEVLANPEKYYDRIIEIDLSLLEPYINGPFTPDAATPISKFAEVVITNNYPRRMEVGLIGSCTNSSYQDLSRAASLARQVKEKNLKVASSLIVNPGSEQIRATAERDGMIAAFEDIGATIMANACGPCIGQWKRHTDDPERKNSIVTSFNRNFAKRADGNPNTFAYVASPEITMALTIAGDLCFDPLRDTLVNAKGEVVKLSEPVGEELPAHGFIGGKEGYIAPGKGQTEITVNPHSQRLQLLTPFPAWDGMDLLDMPLLIKVQGKCTTDHISMAGPWLRFRGHLENISDNMLMGAVNAFNGETNKVWNRSTNTYGTVSGTAKLYKSEGISSIVVAEENYGEGSSREHAAMEPRFLNVRVILAKSFARIHETNLKKQGMLALTFTDKADYDKIRERDLISVMGLKDFAPGRTLKVVLHHEDGSKESFEVQHTYNEQQIAWFRAGSALNAR
;
A
#
# COMPACT_ATOMS: atom_id res chain seq x y z
N MET A 1 -6.29 -2.61 28.09
CA MET A 1 -5.41 -3.05 27.00
C MET A 1 -6.04 -2.67 25.66
N VAL A 2 -5.27 -2.22 24.73
CA VAL A 2 -5.73 -1.83 23.38
C VAL A 2 -5.95 -3.07 22.51
N TYR A 3 -5.07 -4.06 22.63
CA TYR A 3 -5.16 -5.32 21.89
C TYR A 3 -6.02 -6.37 22.64
N ASP A 4 -6.54 -7.34 21.86
CA ASP A 4 -7.37 -8.42 22.42
C ASP A 4 -6.47 -9.58 22.91
N LEU A 5 -6.15 -9.56 24.21
CA LEU A 5 -5.32 -10.60 24.83
C LEU A 5 -6.03 -11.98 24.84
N THR A 6 -7.34 -12.00 24.99
CA THR A 6 -8.10 -13.27 24.99
C THR A 6 -8.01 -13.96 23.64
N MET A 7 -8.15 -13.21 22.55
CA MET A 7 -7.99 -13.74 21.19
C MET A 7 -6.58 -14.29 21.00
N LEU A 8 -5.54 -13.59 21.45
CA LEU A 8 -4.15 -14.03 21.33
C LEU A 8 -3.86 -15.27 22.15
N LYS A 9 -4.38 -15.39 23.36
CA LYS A 9 -4.27 -16.60 24.18
C LYS A 9 -4.86 -17.82 23.48
N THR A 10 -6.06 -17.65 22.92
CA THR A 10 -6.73 -18.72 22.15
C THR A 10 -5.92 -19.07 20.90
N PHE A 11 -5.41 -18.10 20.19
CA PHE A 11 -4.59 -18.28 19.00
C PHE A 11 -3.34 -19.13 19.27
N TYR A 12 -2.52 -18.71 20.23
CA TYR A 12 -1.27 -19.42 20.53
C TYR A 12 -1.49 -20.80 21.17
N ALA A 13 -2.55 -20.97 21.95
CA ALA A 13 -2.89 -22.28 22.53
C ALA A 13 -3.20 -23.34 21.46
N ALA A 14 -3.76 -22.93 20.34
CA ALA A 14 -4.13 -23.83 19.25
C ALA A 14 -3.12 -23.92 18.11
N TYR A 15 -2.14 -23.02 18.06
CA TYR A 15 -1.29 -22.81 16.87
C TYR A 15 -0.46 -24.05 16.51
N SER A 16 0.31 -24.60 17.47
CA SER A 16 1.18 -25.76 17.20
C SER A 16 0.38 -27.00 16.81
N GLU A 17 -0.79 -27.20 17.38
CA GLU A 17 -1.67 -28.33 17.01
C GLU A 17 -2.18 -28.17 15.57
N LYS A 18 -2.54 -26.97 15.15
CA LYS A 18 -2.93 -26.70 13.76
C LYS A 18 -1.81 -27.00 12.79
N ILE A 19 -0.58 -26.58 13.10
CA ILE A 19 0.60 -26.84 12.28
C ILE A 19 0.87 -28.33 12.17
N GLU A 20 0.77 -29.06 13.28
CA GLU A 20 0.99 -30.52 13.28
C GLU A 20 -0.07 -31.25 12.44
N ARG A 21 -1.33 -30.86 12.52
CA ARG A 21 -2.38 -31.40 11.64
C ARG A 21 -2.08 -31.16 10.16
N VAL A 22 -1.64 -29.97 9.80
CA VAL A 22 -1.26 -29.64 8.42
C VAL A 22 -0.07 -30.49 7.98
N ARG A 23 0.95 -30.63 8.82
CA ARG A 23 2.14 -31.44 8.53
C ARG A 23 1.76 -32.89 8.25
N ASN A 24 0.84 -33.46 9.03
CA ASN A 24 0.38 -34.84 8.87
C ASN A 24 -0.34 -35.09 7.55
N VAL A 25 -1.01 -34.06 7.00
CA VAL A 25 -1.70 -34.15 5.71
C VAL A 25 -0.72 -33.92 4.55
N LEU A 26 0.09 -32.85 4.61
CA LEU A 26 1.02 -32.48 3.53
C LEU A 26 2.21 -33.43 3.43
N ARG A 27 2.64 -34.00 4.53
CA ARG A 27 3.79 -34.94 4.64
C ARG A 27 5.05 -34.39 4.00
N ARG A 28 5.34 -33.13 4.22
CA ARG A 28 6.54 -32.45 3.75
C ARG A 28 6.92 -31.30 4.66
N PRO A 29 8.19 -30.88 4.64
CA PRO A 29 8.58 -29.63 5.30
C PRO A 29 7.82 -28.41 4.76
N MET A 30 7.66 -27.40 5.61
CA MET A 30 6.91 -26.19 5.29
C MET A 30 7.76 -24.94 5.49
N THR A 31 7.56 -23.97 4.60
CA THR A 31 8.04 -22.60 4.80
C THR A 31 7.22 -21.91 5.89
N LEU A 32 7.71 -20.79 6.40
CA LEU A 32 6.95 -20.01 7.39
C LEU A 32 5.61 -19.51 6.82
N ALA A 33 5.64 -18.96 5.60
CA ALA A 33 4.42 -18.47 4.95
C ALA A 33 3.37 -19.58 4.82
N GLU A 34 3.78 -20.78 4.44
CA GLU A 34 2.87 -21.93 4.36
C GLU A 34 2.28 -22.30 5.72
N LYS A 35 3.09 -22.31 6.78
CA LYS A 35 2.58 -22.57 8.14
C LYS A 35 1.45 -21.63 8.52
N ILE A 36 1.68 -20.33 8.31
CA ILE A 36 0.68 -19.30 8.65
C ILE A 36 -0.56 -19.43 7.76
N LEU A 37 -0.40 -19.56 6.46
CA LEU A 37 -1.53 -19.70 5.53
C LEU A 37 -2.38 -20.93 5.87
N TYR A 38 -1.77 -22.09 6.02
CA TYR A 38 -2.51 -23.31 6.33
C TYR A 38 -3.14 -23.29 7.73
N ALA A 39 -2.55 -22.59 8.69
CA ALA A 39 -3.15 -22.41 10.02
C ALA A 39 -4.39 -21.51 9.98
N HIS A 40 -4.57 -20.72 8.94
CA HIS A 40 -5.68 -19.79 8.77
C HIS A 40 -6.68 -20.18 7.69
N LEU A 41 -6.70 -21.44 7.27
CA LEU A 41 -7.76 -21.92 6.37
C LEU A 41 -9.13 -21.65 7.01
N TYR A 42 -10.07 -21.17 6.21
CA TYR A 42 -11.43 -20.91 6.68
C TYR A 42 -12.10 -22.18 7.23
N ASP A 43 -11.94 -23.27 6.48
CA ASP A 43 -12.33 -24.62 6.90
C ASP A 43 -11.04 -25.45 7.15
N GLY A 44 -10.71 -25.62 8.41
CA GLY A 44 -9.51 -26.34 8.84
C GLY A 44 -9.46 -27.81 8.43
N ASP A 45 -10.60 -28.39 8.05
CA ASP A 45 -10.67 -29.76 7.57
C ASP A 45 -10.33 -29.91 6.08
N LYS A 46 -10.27 -28.79 5.35
CA LYS A 46 -9.94 -28.77 3.92
C LYS A 46 -8.45 -28.61 3.64
N VAL A 47 -7.60 -29.21 4.45
CA VAL A 47 -6.16 -29.20 4.21
C VAL A 47 -5.84 -30.12 3.03
N LYS A 48 -5.15 -29.59 2.04
CA LYS A 48 -4.57 -30.33 0.91
C LYS A 48 -3.38 -29.55 0.35
N ASN A 49 -2.60 -30.18 -0.50
CA ASN A 49 -1.48 -29.50 -1.15
C ASN A 49 -2.00 -28.55 -2.23
N TYR A 50 -2.34 -27.33 -1.86
CA TYR A 50 -2.80 -26.30 -2.79
C TYR A 50 -1.68 -25.88 -3.74
N ARG A 51 -1.98 -25.78 -5.03
CA ARG A 51 -1.02 -25.39 -6.07
C ARG A 51 -0.81 -23.88 -6.06
N ARG A 52 0.43 -23.50 -5.84
CA ARG A 52 0.83 -22.08 -5.82
C ARG A 52 0.62 -21.44 -7.20
N GLY A 53 0.05 -20.23 -7.21
CA GLY A 53 -0.24 -19.50 -8.44
C GLY A 53 -1.43 -20.01 -9.24
N GLU A 54 -2.11 -21.05 -8.78
CA GLU A 54 -3.23 -21.67 -9.49
C GLU A 54 -4.50 -21.77 -8.64
N ASP A 55 -4.42 -22.41 -7.48
CA ASP A 55 -5.61 -22.70 -6.65
C ASP A 55 -6.07 -21.46 -5.87
N TYR A 56 -7.36 -21.22 -5.84
CA TYR A 56 -7.98 -20.26 -4.94
C TYR A 56 -8.30 -20.93 -3.61
N VAL A 57 -7.99 -20.24 -2.52
CA VAL A 57 -8.12 -20.77 -1.16
C VAL A 57 -8.85 -19.78 -0.29
N ASN A 58 -9.74 -20.27 0.56
CA ASN A 58 -10.50 -19.46 1.50
C ASN A 58 -9.82 -19.42 2.87
N PHE A 59 -9.60 -18.22 3.38
CA PHE A 59 -8.92 -17.98 4.64
C PHE A 59 -9.83 -17.27 5.65
N ARG A 60 -9.42 -17.34 6.92
CA ARG A 60 -10.02 -16.61 8.04
C ARG A 60 -8.93 -15.78 8.73
N PRO A 61 -8.71 -14.54 8.28
CA PRO A 61 -7.78 -13.63 8.96
C PRO A 61 -8.21 -13.33 10.40
N ASP A 62 -7.24 -13.03 11.26
CA ASP A 62 -7.47 -12.77 12.68
C ASP A 62 -8.01 -11.38 12.96
N ARG A 63 -7.71 -10.40 12.08
CA ARG A 63 -8.09 -9.01 12.29
C ARG A 63 -8.11 -8.19 11.00
N VAL A 64 -8.73 -7.00 11.10
CA VAL A 64 -8.79 -6.00 10.02
C VAL A 64 -8.31 -4.64 10.54
N ALA A 65 -7.52 -3.95 9.73
CA ALA A 65 -7.16 -2.55 9.96
C ALA A 65 -7.59 -1.69 8.77
N MET A 66 -8.12 -0.49 9.03
CA MET A 66 -8.61 0.42 7.99
C MET A 66 -8.08 1.82 8.25
N GLN A 67 -7.66 2.51 7.21
CA GLN A 67 -7.32 3.92 7.30
C GLN A 67 -8.53 4.80 6.95
N ASP A 68 -8.56 6.05 7.39
CA ASP A 68 -9.73 6.90 7.35
C ASP A 68 -10.27 7.21 5.94
N ALA A 69 -9.44 7.24 4.93
CA ALA A 69 -9.90 7.48 3.56
C ALA A 69 -10.66 6.27 2.98
N THR A 70 -10.08 5.05 3.12
CA THR A 70 -10.69 3.82 2.59
C THR A 70 -11.75 3.22 3.52
N ALA A 71 -11.66 3.47 4.81
CA ALA A 71 -12.66 2.99 5.79
C ALA A 71 -14.06 3.54 5.50
N GLN A 72 -14.17 4.74 4.97
CA GLN A 72 -15.46 5.33 4.64
C GLN A 72 -16.26 4.41 3.71
N MET A 73 -15.67 4.01 2.60
CA MET A 73 -16.33 3.15 1.63
C MET A 73 -16.51 1.70 2.14
N ALA A 74 -15.51 1.18 2.85
CA ALA A 74 -15.60 -0.15 3.46
C ALA A 74 -16.77 -0.21 4.47
N LEU A 75 -16.90 0.78 5.34
CA LEU A 75 -17.95 0.81 6.35
C LEU A 75 -19.34 1.09 5.77
N LEU A 76 -19.43 1.91 4.72
CA LEU A 76 -20.69 2.07 3.98
C LEU A 76 -21.15 0.74 3.38
N GLN A 77 -20.25 -0.08 2.88
CA GLN A 77 -20.56 -1.43 2.41
C GLN A 77 -20.92 -2.37 3.58
N PHE A 78 -20.19 -2.30 4.69
CA PHE A 78 -20.48 -3.11 5.88
C PHE A 78 -21.88 -2.83 6.44
N MET A 79 -22.33 -1.59 6.45
CA MET A 79 -23.68 -1.22 6.87
C MET A 79 -24.76 -1.96 6.07
N ASN A 80 -24.50 -2.20 4.76
CA ASN A 80 -25.42 -2.94 3.90
C ASN A 80 -25.38 -4.45 4.12
N ALA A 81 -24.41 -4.97 4.86
CA ALA A 81 -24.27 -6.40 5.14
C ALA A 81 -25.21 -6.91 6.26
N GLY A 82 -25.91 -6.02 6.97
CA GLY A 82 -26.91 -6.37 7.96
C GLY A 82 -26.38 -7.06 9.22
N ARG A 83 -25.11 -6.85 9.57
CA ARG A 83 -24.49 -7.41 10.77
C ARG A 83 -24.64 -6.47 11.96
N GLU A 84 -24.76 -7.04 13.15
CA GLU A 84 -24.83 -6.26 14.39
C GLU A 84 -23.47 -5.75 14.84
N GLN A 85 -22.44 -6.58 14.68
CA GLN A 85 -21.05 -6.25 15.03
C GLN A 85 -20.07 -6.95 14.09
N VAL A 86 -18.82 -6.51 14.10
CA VAL A 86 -17.73 -7.18 13.36
C VAL A 86 -17.42 -8.55 13.97
N ALA A 87 -17.06 -9.48 13.11
CA ALA A 87 -16.75 -10.86 13.50
C ALA A 87 -15.31 -11.03 14.01
N VAL A 88 -14.43 -10.11 13.72
CA VAL A 88 -13.03 -10.12 14.13
C VAL A 88 -12.61 -8.75 14.67
N PRO A 89 -11.57 -8.65 15.53
CA PRO A 89 -11.04 -7.38 15.95
C PRO A 89 -10.71 -6.50 14.76
N SER A 90 -11.25 -5.29 14.75
CA SER A 90 -11.12 -4.33 13.65
C SER A 90 -10.83 -2.94 14.18
N THR A 91 -10.06 -2.16 13.44
CA THR A 91 -9.68 -0.80 13.83
C THR A 91 -9.75 0.17 12.65
N VAL A 92 -10.07 1.43 12.98
CA VAL A 92 -10.02 2.56 12.05
C VAL A 92 -8.96 3.54 12.55
N HIS A 93 -8.13 4.05 11.64
CA HIS A 93 -7.02 4.94 11.94
C HIS A 93 -7.10 6.21 11.09
N CYS A 94 -7.09 7.38 11.74
CA CYS A 94 -7.25 8.67 11.06
C CYS A 94 -5.90 9.29 10.73
N ASP A 95 -5.31 8.88 9.62
CA ASP A 95 -3.96 9.26 9.21
C ASP A 95 -3.81 9.80 7.77
N HIS A 96 -4.85 9.71 6.94
CA HIS A 96 -4.78 10.09 5.52
C HIS A 96 -5.35 11.47 5.20
N LEU A 97 -6.27 11.99 6.02
CA LEU A 97 -6.99 13.23 5.72
C LEU A 97 -6.33 14.49 6.27
N ILE A 98 -5.21 14.37 6.97
CA ILE A 98 -4.48 15.51 7.54
C ILE A 98 -3.54 16.08 6.48
N GLN A 99 -3.75 17.34 6.08
CA GLN A 99 -2.88 18.04 5.15
C GLN A 99 -1.69 18.68 5.89
N ALA A 100 -0.47 18.34 5.48
CA ALA A 100 0.75 18.95 5.99
C ALA A 100 0.91 20.38 5.44
N TYR A 101 1.04 21.34 6.33
CA TYR A 101 1.19 22.75 5.96
C TYR A 101 2.03 23.54 6.94
N LYS A 102 1.51 23.79 8.14
CA LYS A 102 2.15 24.67 9.14
C LYS A 102 2.93 23.95 10.22
N GLY A 103 2.52 22.74 10.56
CA GLY A 103 3.07 21.93 11.62
C GLY A 103 2.00 21.09 12.31
N ALA A 104 2.44 20.14 13.13
CA ALA A 104 1.59 19.09 13.70
C ALA A 104 0.32 19.62 14.37
N LYS A 105 0.47 20.52 15.33
CA LYS A 105 -0.67 21.01 16.14
C LYS A 105 -1.72 21.75 15.32
N GLU A 106 -1.29 22.67 14.48
CA GLU A 106 -2.21 23.48 13.66
C GLU A 106 -2.86 22.62 12.56
N ASP A 107 -2.10 21.71 11.95
CA ASP A 107 -2.59 20.87 10.87
C ASP A 107 -3.62 19.85 11.36
N VAL A 108 -3.43 19.26 12.55
CA VAL A 108 -4.42 18.36 13.16
C VAL A 108 -5.68 19.12 13.55
N ALA A 109 -5.57 20.32 14.11
CA ALA A 109 -6.73 21.16 14.45
C ALA A 109 -7.53 21.53 13.21
N THR A 110 -6.86 21.92 12.13
CA THR A 110 -7.49 22.25 10.84
C THR A 110 -8.19 21.03 10.24
N ALA A 111 -7.53 19.86 10.24
CA ALA A 111 -8.09 18.60 9.72
C ALA A 111 -9.34 18.19 10.52
N THR A 112 -9.28 18.27 11.84
CA THR A 112 -10.40 17.90 12.72
C THR A 112 -11.64 18.73 12.41
N LYS A 113 -11.47 20.03 12.16
CA LYS A 113 -12.57 20.93 11.79
C LYS A 113 -13.07 20.67 10.36
N THR A 114 -12.14 20.58 9.42
CA THR A 114 -12.46 20.41 7.99
C THR A 114 -13.14 19.07 7.71
N ASN A 115 -12.76 18.02 8.40
CA ASN A 115 -13.24 16.65 8.21
C ASN A 115 -14.20 16.20 9.33
N GLU A 116 -14.77 17.13 10.09
CA GLU A 116 -15.63 16.81 11.24
C GLU A 116 -16.73 15.81 10.89
N GLU A 117 -17.43 16.02 9.80
CA GLU A 117 -18.50 15.13 9.34
C GLU A 117 -18.00 13.70 9.12
N VAL A 118 -16.86 13.55 8.45
CA VAL A 118 -16.26 12.24 8.16
C VAL A 118 -15.73 11.57 9.41
N TYR A 119 -15.02 12.29 10.26
CA TYR A 119 -14.49 11.74 11.50
C TYR A 119 -15.61 11.33 12.47
N ASN A 120 -16.67 12.12 12.55
CA ASN A 120 -17.85 11.77 13.35
C ASN A 120 -18.54 10.50 12.82
N PHE A 121 -18.70 10.39 11.50
CA PHE A 121 -19.24 9.19 10.86
C PHE A 121 -18.39 7.95 11.19
N LEU A 122 -17.08 8.04 11.00
CA LEU A 122 -16.16 6.92 11.27
C LEU A 122 -16.18 6.51 12.74
N ARG A 123 -16.20 7.49 13.66
CA ARG A 123 -16.30 7.24 15.10
C ARG A 123 -17.62 6.56 15.47
N ASP A 124 -18.73 7.06 14.94
CA ASP A 124 -20.07 6.55 15.27
C ASP A 124 -20.29 5.15 14.70
N VAL A 125 -19.87 4.89 13.46
CA VAL A 125 -19.89 3.55 12.86
C VAL A 125 -18.99 2.59 13.63
N SER A 126 -17.80 3.03 14.01
CA SER A 126 -16.87 2.21 14.82
C SER A 126 -17.49 1.84 16.18
N SER A 127 -18.09 2.81 16.86
CA SER A 127 -18.79 2.58 18.12
C SER A 127 -19.98 1.62 17.93
N ARG A 128 -20.76 1.80 16.87
CA ARG A 128 -21.94 0.99 16.59
C ARG A 128 -21.61 -0.48 16.36
N TYR A 129 -20.51 -0.76 15.65
CA TYR A 129 -20.19 -2.12 15.21
C TYR A 129 -19.04 -2.79 15.97
N GLY A 130 -18.58 -2.18 17.06
CA GLY A 130 -17.54 -2.78 17.89
C GLY A 130 -16.13 -2.69 17.31
N ILE A 131 -15.82 -1.58 16.66
CA ILE A 131 -14.53 -1.30 16.03
C ILE A 131 -13.74 -0.31 16.89
N GLY A 132 -12.44 -0.57 17.10
CA GLY A 132 -11.54 0.37 17.76
C GLY A 132 -11.25 1.57 16.86
N PHE A 133 -11.20 2.78 17.44
CA PHE A 133 -11.06 4.01 16.67
C PHE A 133 -9.87 4.83 17.15
N TRP A 134 -8.95 5.13 16.24
CA TRP A 134 -7.78 5.96 16.48
C TRP A 134 -7.96 7.33 15.85
N GLN A 135 -8.02 8.36 16.69
CA GLN A 135 -8.33 9.73 16.30
C GLN A 135 -7.21 10.38 15.50
N PRO A 136 -7.50 11.49 14.78
CA PRO A 136 -6.47 12.25 14.07
C PRO A 136 -5.32 12.67 15.00
N GLY A 137 -4.10 12.45 14.54
CA GLY A 137 -2.88 12.74 15.31
C GLY A 137 -2.36 11.57 16.15
N ALA A 138 -3.12 10.49 16.30
CA ALA A 138 -2.68 9.31 17.04
C ALA A 138 -1.52 8.57 16.36
N GLY A 139 -1.51 8.52 15.05
CA GLY A 139 -0.43 7.92 14.30
C GLY A 139 -0.83 7.37 12.94
N ILE A 140 0.20 6.99 12.18
CA ILE A 140 0.06 6.31 10.90
C ILE A 140 -0.39 4.87 11.16
N ILE A 141 -1.40 4.41 10.44
CA ILE A 141 -2.03 3.09 10.64
C ILE A 141 -1.01 1.96 10.86
N HIS A 142 -0.02 1.82 10.00
CA HIS A 142 0.92 0.68 10.07
C HIS A 142 1.90 0.78 11.23
N GLN A 143 2.21 1.98 11.69
CA GLN A 143 3.00 2.20 12.90
C GLN A 143 2.18 1.86 14.16
N VAL A 144 0.94 2.31 14.23
CA VAL A 144 0.04 2.01 15.34
C VAL A 144 -0.27 0.51 15.40
N VAL A 145 -0.47 -0.15 14.26
CA VAL A 145 -0.67 -1.61 14.18
C VAL A 145 0.57 -2.36 14.68
N LEU A 146 1.77 -1.93 14.29
CA LEU A 146 3.01 -2.56 14.73
C LEU A 146 3.19 -2.43 16.24
N GLU A 147 2.89 -1.25 16.81
CA GLU A 147 3.03 -0.96 18.24
C GLU A 147 2.02 -1.67 19.13
N ASN A 148 0.81 -1.97 18.61
CA ASN A 148 -0.31 -2.40 19.46
C ASN A 148 -0.92 -3.74 19.07
N TYR A 149 -0.87 -4.16 17.81
CA TYR A 149 -1.70 -5.26 17.33
C TYR A 149 -0.95 -6.40 16.64
N ALA A 150 0.15 -6.12 15.96
CA ALA A 150 0.90 -7.14 15.23
C ALA A 150 1.51 -8.18 16.17
N PHE A 151 1.48 -9.44 15.75
CA PHE A 151 2.00 -10.56 16.54
C PHE A 151 2.50 -11.68 15.64
N PRO A 152 3.56 -12.40 16.04
CA PRO A 152 4.11 -13.49 15.22
C PRO A 152 3.11 -14.62 14.97
N GLY A 153 3.03 -15.05 13.71
CA GLY A 153 2.17 -16.17 13.30
C GLY A 153 0.74 -15.78 12.92
N GLY A 154 0.34 -14.54 13.14
CA GLY A 154 -0.99 -14.06 12.81
C GLY A 154 -1.20 -13.76 11.33
N MET A 155 -2.46 -13.59 10.96
CA MET A 155 -2.87 -13.18 9.63
C MET A 155 -3.84 -12.00 9.73
N MET A 156 -3.61 -10.96 8.94
CA MET A 156 -4.51 -9.81 8.90
C MET A 156 -4.71 -9.30 7.48
N VAL A 157 -5.81 -8.60 7.27
CA VAL A 157 -6.03 -7.78 6.09
C VAL A 157 -6.16 -6.31 6.48
N GLY A 158 -5.78 -5.43 5.58
CA GLY A 158 -5.90 -4.00 5.81
C GLY A 158 -6.26 -3.25 4.52
N THR A 159 -7.05 -2.20 4.65
CA THR A 159 -7.50 -1.40 3.50
C THR A 159 -6.45 -0.41 3.01
N ASP A 160 -5.19 -0.78 3.18
CA ASP A 160 -4.03 -0.04 2.69
C ASP A 160 -2.98 -1.01 2.14
N SER A 161 -2.31 -0.62 1.05
CA SER A 161 -1.32 -1.48 0.38
C SER A 161 -0.06 -1.74 1.21
N HIS A 162 0.23 -0.91 2.23
CA HIS A 162 1.39 -1.09 3.12
C HIS A 162 1.07 -1.87 4.40
N THR A 163 -0.08 -2.52 4.47
CA THR A 163 -0.42 -3.49 5.52
C THR A 163 0.71 -4.52 5.77
N PRO A 164 1.47 -4.98 4.75
CA PRO A 164 2.62 -5.86 4.94
C PRO A 164 3.70 -5.39 5.91
N ASN A 165 3.67 -4.13 6.34
CA ASN A 165 4.53 -3.61 7.42
C ASN A 165 4.54 -4.52 8.66
N ALA A 166 3.41 -5.13 8.99
CA ALA A 166 3.27 -6.05 10.12
C ALA A 166 4.06 -7.36 9.95
N GLY A 167 4.55 -7.66 8.75
CA GLY A 167 5.48 -8.75 8.48
C GLY A 167 6.81 -8.61 9.23
N GLY A 168 7.15 -7.39 9.66
CA GLY A 168 8.28 -7.13 10.55
C GLY A 168 8.14 -7.75 11.94
N LEU A 169 6.94 -8.14 12.34
CA LEU A 169 6.65 -8.96 13.52
C LEU A 169 6.11 -10.34 13.16
N GLY A 170 6.40 -10.85 11.96
CA GLY A 170 6.10 -12.23 11.58
C GLY A 170 4.64 -12.53 11.27
N MET A 171 3.86 -11.53 10.84
CA MET A 171 2.49 -11.74 10.37
C MET A 171 2.44 -11.91 8.84
N VAL A 172 1.47 -12.68 8.38
CA VAL A 172 0.99 -12.61 7.01
C VAL A 172 -0.07 -11.51 6.97
N ALA A 173 0.35 -10.30 6.60
CA ALA A 173 -0.48 -9.10 6.60
C ALA A 173 -0.65 -8.60 5.16
N ILE A 174 -1.88 -8.54 4.67
CA ILE A 174 -2.18 -8.36 3.25
C ILE A 174 -3.01 -7.11 3.02
N GLY A 175 -2.55 -6.26 2.11
CA GLY A 175 -3.31 -5.10 1.65
C GLY A 175 -4.46 -5.53 0.73
N VAL A 176 -5.66 -5.00 0.99
CA VAL A 176 -6.88 -5.36 0.27
C VAL A 176 -7.74 -4.11 0.02
N GLY A 177 -8.75 -4.27 -0.81
CA GLY A 177 -9.82 -3.26 -0.95
C GLY A 177 -10.87 -3.39 0.15
N GLY A 178 -11.77 -2.41 0.21
CA GLY A 178 -12.81 -2.36 1.24
C GLY A 178 -13.77 -3.55 1.19
N ALA A 179 -14.11 -4.04 0.02
CA ALA A 179 -15.02 -5.20 -0.12
C ALA A 179 -14.41 -6.47 0.49
N ASP A 180 -13.11 -6.67 0.35
CA ASP A 180 -12.41 -7.78 1.01
C ASP A 180 -12.40 -7.62 2.53
N ALA A 181 -12.17 -6.41 3.02
CA ALA A 181 -12.25 -6.11 4.45
C ALA A 181 -13.65 -6.41 5.00
N VAL A 182 -14.69 -6.08 4.25
CA VAL A 182 -16.09 -6.38 4.61
C VAL A 182 -16.31 -7.89 4.73
N ASP A 183 -15.77 -8.71 3.84
CA ASP A 183 -15.87 -10.17 3.94
C ASP A 183 -15.30 -10.67 5.28
N VAL A 184 -14.12 -10.20 5.64
CA VAL A 184 -13.48 -10.59 6.91
C VAL A 184 -14.26 -10.08 8.11
N MET A 185 -14.70 -8.81 8.10
CA MET A 185 -15.48 -8.21 9.19
C MET A 185 -16.84 -8.86 9.38
N THR A 186 -17.43 -9.43 8.32
CA THR A 186 -18.71 -10.16 8.42
C THR A 186 -18.56 -11.63 8.79
N GLY A 187 -17.33 -12.12 8.93
CA GLY A 187 -17.04 -13.52 9.25
C GLY A 187 -17.18 -14.46 8.05
N MET A 188 -17.26 -13.91 6.87
CA MET A 188 -17.29 -14.69 5.62
C MET A 188 -15.88 -15.17 5.26
N GLU A 189 -15.84 -16.19 4.42
CA GLU A 189 -14.57 -16.66 3.84
C GLU A 189 -13.94 -15.55 3.00
N TRP A 190 -12.62 -15.39 3.18
CA TRP A 190 -11.84 -14.48 2.37
C TRP A 190 -10.96 -15.26 1.41
N GLU A 191 -11.16 -15.03 0.12
CA GLU A 191 -10.51 -15.79 -0.94
C GLU A 191 -9.21 -15.14 -1.38
N LEU A 192 -8.16 -15.97 -1.53
CA LEU A 192 -6.88 -15.57 -2.09
C LEU A 192 -6.36 -16.69 -3.00
N LYS A 193 -5.82 -16.32 -4.17
CA LYS A 193 -5.05 -17.29 -4.97
C LYS A 193 -3.80 -17.71 -4.18
N MET A 194 -3.56 -19.01 -4.02
CA MET A 194 -2.41 -19.52 -3.27
C MET A 194 -1.13 -18.88 -3.80
N PRO A 195 -0.42 -18.08 -2.99
CA PRO A 195 0.71 -17.32 -3.50
C PRO A 195 1.90 -18.20 -3.85
N ARG A 196 2.67 -17.78 -4.83
CA ARG A 196 4.04 -18.26 -5.01
C ARG A 196 4.91 -17.73 -3.88
N LEU A 197 6.08 -18.33 -3.69
CA LEU A 197 7.00 -17.94 -2.62
C LEU A 197 8.35 -17.52 -3.21
N ILE A 198 8.74 -16.29 -2.94
CA ILE A 198 10.08 -15.78 -3.23
C ILE A 198 10.85 -15.80 -1.91
N GLY A 199 11.88 -16.62 -1.84
CA GLY A 199 12.78 -16.64 -0.70
C GLY A 199 13.90 -15.62 -0.88
N VAL A 200 14.09 -14.73 0.08
CA VAL A 200 15.20 -13.78 0.09
C VAL A 200 16.17 -14.20 1.20
N HIS A 201 17.33 -14.71 0.79
CA HIS A 201 18.38 -15.16 1.69
C HIS A 201 19.26 -13.98 2.07
N LEU A 202 19.22 -13.60 3.36
CA LEU A 202 20.02 -12.53 3.92
C LEU A 202 21.25 -13.11 4.64
N LYS A 203 22.42 -12.60 4.29
CA LYS A 203 23.70 -12.89 4.93
C LYS A 203 24.29 -11.62 5.53
N GLY A 204 25.20 -11.77 6.46
CA GLY A 204 25.95 -10.67 7.05
C GLY A 204 25.10 -9.72 7.89
N LYS A 205 25.55 -8.50 8.04
CA LYS A 205 24.86 -7.43 8.78
C LYS A 205 25.13 -6.06 8.18
N LEU A 206 24.17 -5.16 8.36
CA LEU A 206 24.31 -3.77 7.93
C LEU A 206 25.37 -3.03 8.75
N SER A 207 26.04 -2.05 8.14
CA SER A 207 27.01 -1.20 8.81
C SER A 207 27.05 0.20 8.20
N GLY A 208 27.48 1.16 9.00
CA GLY A 208 27.74 2.52 8.56
C GLY A 208 26.50 3.24 8.05
N TRP A 209 26.56 3.72 6.82
CA TRP A 209 25.49 4.47 6.16
C TRP A 209 24.33 3.61 5.67
N VAL A 210 24.50 2.29 5.63
CA VAL A 210 23.49 1.37 5.12
C VAL A 210 22.38 1.17 6.14
N ALA A 211 21.15 1.22 5.67
CA ALA A 211 19.94 1.08 6.47
C ALA A 211 19.06 -0.06 5.96
N PRO A 212 18.11 -0.56 6.74
CA PRO A 212 17.14 -1.58 6.26
C PRO A 212 16.44 -1.18 4.96
N LYS A 213 16.14 0.11 4.78
CA LYS A 213 15.58 0.66 3.53
C LYS A 213 16.35 0.22 2.29
N ASP A 214 17.68 0.18 2.39
CA ASP A 214 18.54 -0.15 1.24
C ASP A 214 18.36 -1.59 0.78
N VAL A 215 17.97 -2.48 1.65
CA VAL A 215 17.65 -3.88 1.31
C VAL A 215 16.48 -3.92 0.32
N ILE A 216 15.39 -3.26 0.67
CA ILE A 216 14.18 -3.28 -0.19
C ILE A 216 14.35 -2.39 -1.43
N LEU A 217 15.11 -1.31 -1.36
CA LEU A 217 15.42 -0.50 -2.54
C LEU A 217 16.20 -1.32 -3.58
N LYS A 218 17.20 -2.07 -3.15
CA LYS A 218 17.92 -3.01 -4.03
C LYS A 218 16.99 -4.08 -4.59
N LEU A 219 16.17 -4.69 -3.74
CA LEU A 219 15.24 -5.73 -4.15
C LEU A 219 14.22 -5.21 -5.17
N ALA A 220 13.73 -3.98 -5.01
CA ALA A 220 12.83 -3.33 -5.97
C ALA A 220 13.48 -3.21 -7.35
N GLY A 221 14.77 -2.92 -7.41
CA GLY A 221 15.53 -2.90 -8.67
C GLY A 221 15.65 -4.29 -9.32
N ILE A 222 15.73 -5.34 -8.52
CA ILE A 222 15.84 -6.72 -9.01
C ILE A 222 14.48 -7.24 -9.50
N LEU A 223 13.43 -7.07 -8.71
CA LEU A 223 12.09 -7.61 -8.98
C LEU A 223 11.27 -6.73 -9.93
N THR A 224 11.53 -5.43 -9.96
CA THR A 224 10.70 -4.41 -10.60
C THR A 224 9.34 -4.27 -9.91
N VAL A 225 8.50 -3.35 -10.38
CA VAL A 225 7.18 -3.06 -9.77
C VAL A 225 6.16 -4.21 -9.91
N LYS A 226 6.47 -5.24 -10.67
CA LYS A 226 5.56 -6.38 -10.92
C LYS A 226 6.17 -7.76 -10.66
N GLY A 227 7.45 -7.81 -10.31
CA GLY A 227 8.15 -9.10 -10.14
C GLY A 227 7.67 -9.94 -8.96
N GLY A 228 7.04 -9.32 -7.96
CA GLY A 228 6.44 -9.99 -6.81
C GLY A 228 4.95 -10.31 -6.95
N THR A 229 4.33 -10.03 -8.10
CA THR A 229 2.88 -10.22 -8.30
C THR A 229 2.46 -11.64 -7.98
N ASN A 230 1.44 -11.79 -7.14
CA ASN A 230 0.92 -13.08 -6.67
C ASN A 230 1.93 -13.92 -5.91
N ALA A 231 2.96 -13.30 -5.31
CA ALA A 231 3.96 -13.96 -4.50
C ALA A 231 4.04 -13.36 -3.10
N ILE A 232 4.39 -14.20 -2.13
CA ILE A 232 4.83 -13.77 -0.79
C ILE A 232 6.36 -13.78 -0.79
N ILE A 233 6.96 -12.70 -0.29
CA ILE A 233 8.40 -12.62 -0.08
C ILE A 233 8.68 -13.06 1.35
N GLU A 234 9.35 -14.18 1.51
CA GLU A 234 9.79 -14.69 2.82
C GLU A 234 11.29 -14.51 2.97
N TYR A 235 11.68 -13.73 3.97
CA TYR A 235 13.08 -13.50 4.30
C TYR A 235 13.57 -14.63 5.21
N PHE A 236 14.80 -15.07 5.00
CA PHE A 236 15.42 -16.13 5.80
C PHE A 236 16.95 -15.98 5.81
N GLY A 237 17.63 -16.80 6.57
CA GLY A 237 19.08 -16.82 6.66
C GLY A 237 19.60 -16.03 7.88
N PRO A 238 20.92 -16.13 8.14
CA PRO A 238 21.54 -15.56 9.34
C PRO A 238 21.44 -14.03 9.42
N GLY A 239 21.36 -13.34 8.28
CA GLY A 239 21.24 -11.89 8.23
C GLY A 239 19.93 -11.35 8.81
N THR A 240 18.87 -12.17 8.87
CA THR A 240 17.58 -11.75 9.44
C THR A 240 17.70 -11.35 10.92
N ALA A 241 18.47 -12.11 11.70
CA ALA A 241 18.68 -11.83 13.12
C ALA A 241 19.46 -10.55 13.40
N SER A 242 20.18 -10.02 12.42
CA SER A 242 20.94 -8.77 12.55
C SER A 242 20.07 -7.51 12.42
N LEU A 243 18.82 -7.66 11.98
CA LEU A 243 17.89 -6.55 11.75
C LEU A 243 16.95 -6.34 12.94
N SER A 244 16.65 -5.08 13.27
CA SER A 244 15.63 -4.74 14.25
C SER A 244 14.23 -5.08 13.76
N ALA A 245 13.26 -5.17 14.67
CA ALA A 245 11.86 -5.38 14.31
C ALA A 245 11.34 -4.26 13.40
N THR A 246 11.64 -2.99 13.72
CA THR A 246 11.23 -1.85 12.89
C THR A 246 11.97 -1.82 11.54
N GLY A 247 13.22 -2.25 11.49
CA GLY A 247 13.97 -2.42 10.24
C GLY A 247 13.37 -3.50 9.34
N LYS A 248 12.98 -4.64 9.91
CA LYS A 248 12.24 -5.69 9.20
C LYS A 248 10.91 -5.16 8.67
N ALA A 249 10.19 -4.36 9.48
CA ALA A 249 8.94 -3.75 9.07
C ALA A 249 9.12 -2.82 7.86
N THR A 250 10.16 -2.00 7.84
CA THR A 250 10.52 -1.16 6.68
C THR A 250 10.69 -2.00 5.41
N ILE A 251 11.42 -3.11 5.51
CA ILE A 251 11.67 -4.01 4.38
C ILE A 251 10.35 -4.62 3.87
N CYS A 252 9.52 -5.14 4.77
CA CYS A 252 8.22 -5.73 4.43
C CYS A 252 7.24 -4.71 3.86
N ASN A 253 7.25 -3.49 4.38
CA ASN A 253 6.38 -2.39 3.96
C ASN A 253 6.49 -2.16 2.46
N MET A 254 7.67 -2.02 1.93
CA MET A 254 7.91 -1.74 0.52
C MET A 254 7.83 -2.98 -0.40
N GLY A 255 7.50 -4.14 0.12
CA GLY A 255 7.10 -5.27 -0.72
C GLY A 255 5.88 -4.95 -1.59
N ALA A 256 5.04 -4.00 -1.14
CA ALA A 256 3.94 -3.46 -1.95
C ALA A 256 4.43 -2.85 -3.28
N GLU A 257 5.62 -2.28 -3.29
CA GLU A 257 6.16 -1.59 -4.47
C GLU A 257 6.66 -2.56 -5.56
N VAL A 258 6.81 -3.83 -5.23
CA VAL A 258 7.15 -4.88 -6.21
C VAL A 258 5.95 -5.75 -6.57
N GLY A 259 4.75 -5.37 -6.13
CA GLY A 259 3.50 -6.08 -6.41
C GLY A 259 3.28 -7.33 -5.55
N ALA A 260 4.10 -7.57 -4.54
CA ALA A 260 3.97 -8.74 -3.68
C ALA A 260 2.64 -8.76 -2.91
N THR A 261 2.09 -9.95 -2.71
CA THR A 261 0.92 -10.18 -1.87
C THR A 261 1.21 -9.74 -0.44
N THR A 262 2.34 -10.16 0.09
CA THR A 262 2.91 -9.69 1.36
C THR A 262 4.38 -10.07 1.47
N SER A 263 4.99 -9.66 2.57
CA SER A 263 6.36 -9.99 2.93
C SER A 263 6.43 -10.26 4.43
N LEU A 264 7.30 -11.17 4.86
CA LEU A 264 7.45 -11.43 6.29
C LEU A 264 8.84 -11.95 6.65
N PHE A 265 9.16 -11.81 7.92
CA PHE A 265 10.35 -12.34 8.57
C PHE A 265 9.97 -13.42 9.59
N PRO A 266 10.85 -14.41 9.84
CA PRO A 266 10.65 -15.37 10.92
C PRO A 266 10.75 -14.68 12.28
N ASP A 267 10.08 -15.26 13.28
CA ASP A 267 10.18 -14.81 14.67
C ASP A 267 11.63 -14.93 15.18
N ASP A 268 12.06 -13.97 15.95
CA ASP A 268 13.35 -13.93 16.58
C ASP A 268 13.36 -13.14 17.90
N GLU A 269 14.50 -13.10 18.54
CA GLU A 269 14.68 -12.40 19.82
C GLU A 269 14.38 -10.90 19.71
N ARG A 270 14.71 -10.25 18.59
CA ARG A 270 14.48 -8.81 18.41
C ARG A 270 12.99 -8.46 18.28
N MET A 271 12.19 -9.35 17.69
CA MET A 271 10.74 -9.21 17.70
C MET A 271 10.19 -9.30 19.13
N GLY A 272 10.68 -10.27 19.92
CA GLY A 272 10.33 -10.40 21.32
C GLY A 272 10.69 -9.16 22.14
N THR A 273 11.86 -8.58 21.92
CA THR A 273 12.31 -7.37 22.59
C THR A 273 11.42 -6.17 22.24
N TYR A 274 11.02 -6.04 20.99
CA TYR A 274 10.08 -5.00 20.53
C TYR A 274 8.69 -5.16 21.16
N LEU A 275 8.18 -6.39 21.20
CA LEU A 275 6.90 -6.69 21.85
C LEU A 275 6.90 -6.29 23.31
N LYS A 276 7.97 -6.61 24.05
CA LYS A 276 8.14 -6.20 25.45
C LYS A 276 8.22 -4.67 25.60
N ALA A 277 9.00 -4.01 24.74
CA ALA A 277 9.15 -2.56 24.77
C ALA A 277 7.83 -1.82 24.48
N THR A 278 6.91 -2.45 23.75
CA THR A 278 5.58 -1.89 23.45
C THR A 278 4.46 -2.41 24.36
N GLY A 279 4.82 -2.96 25.54
CA GLY A 279 3.86 -3.39 26.56
C GLY A 279 3.14 -4.69 26.27
N ARG A 280 3.70 -5.54 25.41
CA ARG A 280 3.12 -6.85 25.00
C ARG A 280 4.02 -8.02 25.45
N GLU A 281 4.46 -8.00 26.68
CA GLU A 281 5.34 -9.04 27.25
C GLU A 281 4.70 -10.42 27.20
N GLU A 282 3.41 -10.53 27.55
CA GLU A 282 2.66 -11.80 27.47
C GLU A 282 2.62 -12.35 26.05
N VAL A 283 2.50 -11.50 25.04
CA VAL A 283 2.53 -11.91 23.62
C VAL A 283 3.91 -12.46 23.25
N ALA A 284 4.98 -11.79 23.69
CA ALA A 284 6.34 -12.25 23.47
C ALA A 284 6.59 -13.64 24.10
N GLU A 285 6.09 -13.88 25.30
CA GLU A 285 6.19 -15.17 26.00
C GLU A 285 5.41 -16.27 25.28
N MET A 286 4.18 -15.97 24.85
CA MET A 286 3.37 -16.94 24.09
C MET A 286 4.01 -17.29 22.75
N ALA A 287 4.52 -16.30 22.01
CA ALA A 287 5.23 -16.53 20.75
C ALA A 287 6.49 -17.38 20.97
N ALA A 288 7.26 -17.10 22.01
CA ALA A 288 8.45 -17.87 22.35
C ALA A 288 8.12 -19.35 22.64
N SER A 289 6.96 -19.65 23.22
CA SER A 289 6.51 -21.02 23.52
C SER A 289 6.24 -21.86 22.26
N VAL A 290 6.02 -21.23 21.11
CA VAL A 290 5.77 -21.89 19.81
C VAL A 290 6.79 -21.49 18.76
N ALA A 291 7.97 -21.05 19.16
CA ALA A 291 9.00 -20.47 18.30
C ALA A 291 9.37 -21.34 17.09
N ALA A 292 9.40 -22.65 17.24
CA ALA A 292 9.71 -23.57 16.13
C ALA A 292 8.69 -23.50 14.99
N ASP A 293 7.44 -23.19 15.30
CA ASP A 293 6.36 -23.07 14.32
C ASP A 293 6.23 -21.63 13.75
N LEU A 294 7.05 -20.70 14.24
CA LEU A 294 7.13 -19.32 13.76
C LEU A 294 8.35 -19.06 12.87
N ARG A 295 8.89 -20.11 12.29
CA ARG A 295 9.97 -20.09 11.30
C ARG A 295 9.77 -21.23 10.32
N ALA A 296 10.50 -21.20 9.21
CA ALA A 296 10.54 -22.33 8.28
C ALA A 296 11.13 -23.57 8.95
N ASP A 297 10.73 -24.76 8.49
CA ASP A 297 11.34 -26.01 8.93
C ASP A 297 12.83 -26.06 8.59
N ASP A 298 13.62 -26.76 9.39
CA ASP A 298 15.08 -26.85 9.21
C ASP A 298 15.48 -27.39 7.83
N GLU A 299 14.71 -28.34 7.30
CA GLU A 299 14.94 -28.89 5.95
C GLU A 299 14.75 -27.81 4.87
N VAL A 300 13.79 -26.89 5.04
CA VAL A 300 13.60 -25.76 4.11
C VAL A 300 14.81 -24.83 4.12
N LEU A 301 15.33 -24.54 5.31
CA LEU A 301 16.51 -23.69 5.48
C LEU A 301 17.78 -24.33 4.92
N ALA A 302 17.89 -25.67 4.99
CA ALA A 302 19.02 -26.41 4.46
C ALA A 302 18.98 -26.54 2.93
N ASN A 303 17.79 -26.62 2.34
CA ASN A 303 17.58 -26.81 0.90
C ASN A 303 16.51 -25.85 0.35
N PRO A 304 16.70 -24.53 0.46
CA PRO A 304 15.66 -23.55 0.14
C PRO A 304 15.18 -23.62 -1.32
N GLU A 305 16.05 -23.97 -2.24
CA GLU A 305 15.73 -24.08 -3.67
C GLU A 305 14.66 -25.14 -3.98
N LYS A 306 14.41 -26.08 -3.07
CA LYS A 306 13.35 -27.09 -3.22
C LYS A 306 11.97 -26.59 -2.80
N TYR A 307 11.92 -25.51 -2.00
CA TYR A 307 10.69 -25.10 -1.32
C TYR A 307 10.21 -23.71 -1.72
N TYR A 308 11.11 -22.84 -2.22
CA TYR A 308 10.76 -21.53 -2.76
C TYR A 308 10.76 -21.57 -4.28
N ASP A 309 9.84 -20.82 -4.90
CA ASP A 309 9.74 -20.75 -6.36
C ASP A 309 10.89 -19.94 -6.99
N ARG A 310 11.48 -19.05 -6.20
CA ARG A 310 12.64 -18.24 -6.59
C ARG A 310 13.46 -17.92 -5.32
N ILE A 311 14.78 -17.91 -5.46
CA ILE A 311 15.70 -17.48 -4.40
C ILE A 311 16.46 -16.24 -4.88
N ILE A 312 16.53 -15.24 -4.01
CA ILE A 312 17.36 -14.05 -4.18
C ILE A 312 18.27 -13.95 -2.97
N GLU A 313 19.58 -13.80 -3.19
CA GLU A 313 20.57 -13.66 -2.14
C GLU A 313 21.02 -12.21 -2.02
N ILE A 314 21.03 -11.66 -0.80
CA ILE A 314 21.57 -10.33 -0.50
C ILE A 314 22.54 -10.46 0.68
N ASP A 315 23.79 -10.07 0.46
CA ASP A 315 24.79 -9.94 1.52
C ASP A 315 24.71 -8.52 2.10
N LEU A 316 24.18 -8.40 3.31
CA LEU A 316 24.00 -7.12 4.00
C LEU A 316 25.34 -6.43 4.24
N SER A 317 26.43 -7.17 4.40
CA SER A 317 27.76 -6.63 4.63
C SER A 317 28.39 -5.97 3.40
N LEU A 318 27.90 -6.34 2.20
CA LEU A 318 28.38 -5.79 0.92
C LEU A 318 27.42 -4.75 0.33
N LEU A 319 26.29 -4.53 0.97
CA LEU A 319 25.29 -3.59 0.49
C LEU A 319 25.78 -2.15 0.66
N GLU A 320 25.54 -1.31 -0.33
CA GLU A 320 25.68 0.14 -0.23
C GLU A 320 24.31 0.82 -0.23
N PRO A 321 24.23 2.09 0.21
CA PRO A 321 22.98 2.84 0.12
C PRO A 321 22.48 2.98 -1.32
N TYR A 322 21.14 2.99 -1.48
CA TYR A 322 20.46 3.16 -2.76
C TYR A 322 19.63 4.43 -2.78
N ILE A 323 19.42 4.97 -3.97
CA ILE A 323 18.45 6.01 -4.26
C ILE A 323 17.62 5.53 -5.45
N ASN A 324 16.31 5.43 -5.27
CA ASN A 324 15.41 4.96 -6.30
C ASN A 324 14.57 6.13 -6.86
N GLY A 325 14.44 6.17 -8.14
CA GLY A 325 13.68 7.21 -8.85
C GLY A 325 14.45 7.82 -10.01
N PRO A 326 13.87 8.86 -10.63
CA PRO A 326 12.57 9.46 -10.32
C PRO A 326 11.38 8.69 -10.91
N PHE A 327 10.18 9.04 -10.49
CA PHE A 327 8.87 8.64 -11.03
C PHE A 327 8.47 7.17 -10.87
N THR A 328 9.37 6.29 -10.46
CA THR A 328 9.07 4.90 -10.17
C THR A 328 9.97 4.37 -9.05
N PRO A 329 9.44 3.54 -8.12
CA PRO A 329 10.22 3.05 -6.99
C PRO A 329 11.24 1.95 -7.35
N ASP A 330 11.20 1.41 -8.57
CA ASP A 330 12.09 0.34 -9.02
C ASP A 330 13.30 0.82 -9.85
N ALA A 331 13.41 2.12 -10.11
CA ALA A 331 14.59 2.71 -10.73
C ALA A 331 15.72 2.83 -9.69
N ALA A 332 16.29 1.69 -9.32
CA ALA A 332 17.27 1.58 -8.24
C ALA A 332 18.67 1.91 -8.72
N THR A 333 19.35 2.80 -7.99
CA THR A 333 20.74 3.17 -8.27
C THR A 333 21.55 3.16 -6.98
N PRO A 334 22.67 2.41 -6.90
CA PRO A 334 23.59 2.53 -5.77
C PRO A 334 24.13 3.96 -5.68
N ILE A 335 24.35 4.44 -4.46
CA ILE A 335 24.75 5.83 -4.25
C ILE A 335 26.06 6.18 -4.98
N SER A 336 26.97 5.22 -5.10
CA SER A 336 28.25 5.39 -5.83
C SER A 336 28.08 5.69 -7.33
N LYS A 337 26.90 5.40 -7.89
CA LYS A 337 26.57 5.62 -9.31
C LYS A 337 25.50 6.70 -9.53
N PHE A 338 24.90 7.21 -8.47
CA PHE A 338 23.75 8.08 -8.59
C PHE A 338 24.09 9.45 -9.19
N ALA A 339 25.23 10.04 -8.85
CA ALA A 339 25.69 11.30 -9.45
C ALA A 339 25.78 11.21 -10.98
N GLU A 340 26.28 10.10 -11.50
CA GLU A 340 26.38 9.85 -12.94
C GLU A 340 24.98 9.80 -13.59
N VAL A 341 24.01 9.14 -12.94
CA VAL A 341 22.63 9.07 -13.43
C VAL A 341 22.00 10.46 -13.48
N VAL A 342 22.17 11.27 -12.45
CA VAL A 342 21.65 12.64 -12.39
C VAL A 342 22.21 13.50 -13.53
N ILE A 343 23.51 13.45 -13.75
CA ILE A 343 24.19 14.24 -14.77
C ILE A 343 23.82 13.77 -16.18
N THR A 344 23.87 12.47 -16.43
CA THR A 344 23.58 11.88 -17.74
C THR A 344 22.15 12.17 -18.20
N ASN A 345 21.19 12.13 -17.28
CA ASN A 345 19.79 12.38 -17.59
C ASN A 345 19.37 13.84 -17.44
N ASN A 346 20.29 14.71 -17.08
CA ASN A 346 20.03 16.13 -16.83
C ASN A 346 18.88 16.35 -15.84
N TYR A 347 18.84 15.55 -14.78
CA TYR A 347 17.86 15.74 -13.70
C TYR A 347 18.19 16.99 -12.89
N PRO A 348 17.20 17.70 -12.33
CA PRO A 348 17.47 18.83 -11.44
C PRO A 348 18.39 18.41 -10.28
N ARG A 349 19.61 18.88 -10.31
CA ARG A 349 20.65 18.46 -9.35
C ARG A 349 20.42 19.03 -7.95
N ARG A 350 19.95 20.29 -7.88
CA ARG A 350 19.65 20.92 -6.59
C ARG A 350 18.45 20.23 -5.94
N MET A 351 18.65 19.78 -4.73
CA MET A 351 17.59 19.23 -3.90
C MET A 351 16.91 20.33 -3.11
N GLU A 352 15.59 20.45 -3.20
CA GLU A 352 14.86 21.54 -2.55
C GLU A 352 14.31 21.18 -1.19
N VAL A 353 13.75 19.96 -1.06
CA VAL A 353 13.12 19.50 0.18
C VAL A 353 13.55 18.07 0.47
N GLY A 354 13.96 17.83 1.71
CA GLY A 354 14.10 16.50 2.29
C GLY A 354 12.89 16.18 3.15
N LEU A 355 12.33 15.00 2.98
CA LEU A 355 11.15 14.54 3.73
C LEU A 355 11.46 13.21 4.41
N ILE A 356 11.41 13.21 5.75
CA ILE A 356 11.59 12.01 6.58
C ILE A 356 10.24 11.67 7.21
N GLY A 357 9.78 10.42 7.02
CA GLY A 357 8.50 9.99 7.54
C GLY A 357 7.91 8.84 6.75
N SER A 358 6.58 8.84 6.59
CA SER A 358 5.79 7.74 6.05
C SER A 358 5.78 6.54 7.00
N CYS A 359 4.84 5.63 6.83
CA CYS A 359 4.82 4.37 7.57
C CYS A 359 6.10 3.54 7.39
N THR A 360 6.83 3.77 6.31
CA THR A 360 8.07 3.04 5.98
C THR A 360 9.23 3.43 6.89
N ASN A 361 9.43 4.72 7.15
CA ASN A 361 10.62 5.24 7.85
C ASN A 361 10.30 6.35 8.84
N SER A 362 9.48 6.05 9.81
CA SER A 362 9.09 6.97 10.87
C SER A 362 9.21 6.36 12.28
N SER A 363 9.94 5.26 12.40
CA SER A 363 10.19 4.58 13.67
C SER A 363 11.12 5.39 14.58
N TYR A 364 11.14 5.02 15.86
CA TYR A 364 12.09 5.58 16.83
C TYR A 364 13.54 5.42 16.35
N GLN A 365 13.91 4.25 15.85
CA GLN A 365 15.26 3.98 15.32
C GLN A 365 15.59 4.86 14.11
N ASP A 366 14.66 5.02 13.18
CA ASP A 366 14.85 5.89 12.00
C ASP A 366 15.10 7.34 12.42
N LEU A 367 14.29 7.86 13.34
CA LEU A 367 14.43 9.22 13.84
C LEU A 367 15.71 9.39 14.65
N SER A 368 16.11 8.39 15.44
CA SER A 368 17.34 8.41 16.22
C SER A 368 18.57 8.54 15.33
N ARG A 369 18.65 7.75 14.27
CA ARG A 369 19.77 7.78 13.32
C ARG A 369 19.80 9.08 12.50
N ALA A 370 18.65 9.54 12.03
CA ALA A 370 18.57 10.82 11.32
C ALA A 370 18.92 12.01 12.25
N ALA A 371 18.49 11.99 13.50
CA ALA A 371 18.83 13.03 14.49
C ALA A 371 20.32 13.10 14.77
N SER A 372 21.04 11.98 14.71
CA SER A 372 22.50 11.98 14.87
C SER A 372 23.21 12.80 13.79
N LEU A 373 22.69 12.76 12.56
CA LEU A 373 23.18 13.59 11.45
C LEU A 373 22.78 15.06 11.65
N ALA A 374 21.57 15.32 12.11
CA ALA A 374 21.11 16.68 12.42
C ALA A 374 22.02 17.35 13.46
N ARG A 375 22.44 16.62 14.48
CA ARG A 375 23.39 17.15 15.50
C ARG A 375 24.74 17.50 14.91
N GLN A 376 25.21 16.77 13.91
CA GLN A 376 26.48 17.06 13.25
C GLN A 376 26.50 18.42 12.52
N VAL A 377 25.34 18.91 12.10
CA VAL A 377 25.22 20.24 11.47
C VAL A 377 25.77 21.31 12.40
N LYS A 378 25.35 21.29 13.67
CA LYS A 378 25.82 22.23 14.68
C LYS A 378 27.28 21.95 15.10
N GLU A 379 27.59 20.69 15.37
CA GLU A 379 28.93 20.25 15.80
C GLU A 379 30.02 20.60 14.80
N LYS A 380 29.72 20.50 13.50
CA LYS A 380 30.67 20.73 12.42
C LYS A 380 30.54 22.10 11.74
N ASN A 381 29.74 22.99 12.32
CA ASN A 381 29.45 24.33 11.79
C ASN A 381 28.92 24.32 10.35
N LEU A 382 28.14 23.33 10.01
CA LEU A 382 27.49 23.21 8.71
C LEU A 382 26.19 24.04 8.66
N LYS A 383 25.74 24.34 7.45
CA LYS A 383 24.42 24.88 7.16
C LYS A 383 23.63 23.87 6.36
N VAL A 384 22.36 23.71 6.67
CA VAL A 384 21.46 22.86 5.89
C VAL A 384 21.05 23.62 4.64
N ALA A 385 21.34 23.03 3.47
CA ALA A 385 21.10 23.69 2.21
C ALA A 385 19.66 23.59 1.71
N SER A 386 18.93 22.55 2.12
CA SER A 386 17.55 22.29 1.71
C SER A 386 16.59 22.37 2.88
N SER A 387 15.31 22.59 2.60
CA SER A 387 14.25 22.49 3.63
C SER A 387 14.09 21.03 4.09
N LEU A 388 13.71 20.84 5.35
CA LEU A 388 13.47 19.53 5.94
C LEU A 388 12.09 19.47 6.58
N ILE A 389 11.36 18.41 6.26
CA ILE A 389 10.07 18.06 6.87
C ILE A 389 10.21 16.70 7.54
N VAL A 390 9.73 16.58 8.79
CA VAL A 390 9.74 15.32 9.55
C VAL A 390 8.31 14.99 10.00
N ASN A 391 7.83 13.79 9.63
CA ASN A 391 6.56 13.22 10.10
C ASN A 391 6.87 12.05 11.03
N PRO A 392 6.66 12.15 12.34
CA PRO A 392 6.78 11.01 13.24
C PRO A 392 5.71 9.95 12.95
N GLY A 393 5.99 8.68 13.26
CA GLY A 393 5.10 7.57 12.92
C GLY A 393 3.85 7.47 13.79
N SER A 394 3.97 7.85 15.06
CA SER A 394 2.87 7.78 16.02
C SER A 394 3.11 8.79 17.16
N GLU A 395 2.09 9.02 17.96
CA GLU A 395 2.23 9.86 19.15
C GLU A 395 3.20 9.24 20.18
N GLN A 396 3.24 7.92 20.28
CA GLN A 396 4.21 7.24 21.12
C GLN A 396 5.65 7.53 20.66
N ILE A 397 5.90 7.42 19.35
CA ILE A 397 7.23 7.72 18.78
C ILE A 397 7.55 9.21 18.96
N ARG A 398 6.62 10.10 18.63
CA ARG A 398 6.82 11.55 18.74
C ARG A 398 7.16 12.00 20.17
N ALA A 399 6.34 11.60 21.13
CA ALA A 399 6.53 11.97 22.53
C ALA A 399 7.84 11.41 23.10
N THR A 400 8.18 10.18 22.73
CA THR A 400 9.44 9.54 23.16
C THR A 400 10.65 10.22 22.51
N ALA A 401 10.56 10.52 21.20
CA ALA A 401 11.62 11.25 20.48
C ALA A 401 11.81 12.68 21.03
N GLU A 402 10.73 13.34 21.43
CA GLU A 402 10.80 14.66 22.07
C GLU A 402 11.53 14.59 23.41
N ARG A 403 11.15 13.66 24.27
CA ARG A 403 11.82 13.42 25.54
C ARG A 403 13.33 13.17 25.36
N ASP A 404 13.69 12.40 24.35
CA ASP A 404 15.07 11.99 24.10
C ASP A 404 15.87 12.99 23.23
N GLY A 405 15.30 14.18 23.00
CA GLY A 405 15.99 15.30 22.34
C GLY A 405 16.08 15.24 20.82
N MET A 406 15.44 14.28 20.16
CA MET A 406 15.49 14.16 18.71
C MET A 406 14.70 15.27 18.00
N ILE A 407 13.51 15.58 18.50
CA ILE A 407 12.67 16.64 17.91
C ILE A 407 13.41 17.98 17.98
N ALA A 408 14.03 18.31 19.13
CA ALA A 408 14.84 19.51 19.28
C ALA A 408 16.02 19.53 18.28
N ALA A 409 16.68 18.39 18.04
CA ALA A 409 17.78 18.30 17.09
C ALA A 409 17.33 18.63 15.64
N PHE A 410 16.15 18.19 15.24
CA PHE A 410 15.58 18.53 13.93
C PHE A 410 15.15 20.01 13.86
N GLU A 411 14.49 20.51 14.88
CA GLU A 411 14.06 21.93 14.94
C GLU A 411 15.26 22.88 14.94
N ASP A 412 16.35 22.54 15.61
CA ASP A 412 17.58 23.32 15.66
C ASP A 412 18.22 23.56 14.28
N ILE A 413 17.95 22.69 13.33
CA ILE A 413 18.44 22.85 11.96
C ILE A 413 17.36 23.37 11.00
N GLY A 414 16.23 23.84 11.53
CA GLY A 414 15.16 24.46 10.76
C GLY A 414 14.11 23.50 10.21
N ALA A 415 14.08 22.25 10.67
CA ALA A 415 13.04 21.30 10.25
C ALA A 415 11.67 21.71 10.77
N THR A 416 10.65 21.41 9.98
CA THR A 416 9.24 21.48 10.41
C THR A 416 8.78 20.09 10.80
N ILE A 417 8.29 19.96 12.03
CA ILE A 417 7.71 18.71 12.53
C ILE A 417 6.22 18.71 12.21
N MET A 418 5.81 17.79 11.36
CA MET A 418 4.43 17.64 10.92
C MET A 418 3.66 16.65 11.79
N ALA A 419 2.37 16.51 11.56
CA ALA A 419 1.50 15.56 12.24
C ALA A 419 1.95 14.10 12.06
N ASN A 420 1.58 13.26 12.99
CA ASN A 420 1.75 11.81 12.91
C ASN A 420 0.76 11.23 11.89
N ALA A 421 1.04 11.44 10.64
CA ALA A 421 0.14 11.14 9.52
C ALA A 421 0.93 10.88 8.24
N CYS A 422 0.26 10.37 7.23
CA CYS A 422 0.88 10.12 5.93
C CYS A 422 1.33 11.41 5.23
N GLY A 423 0.55 12.49 5.34
CA GLY A 423 0.92 13.81 4.81
C GLY A 423 1.37 13.79 3.35
N PRO A 424 2.57 14.29 3.06
CA PRO A 424 3.07 14.35 1.68
C PRO A 424 3.16 12.98 0.98
N CYS A 425 3.30 11.89 1.72
CA CYS A 425 3.35 10.53 1.15
C CYS A 425 2.08 10.17 0.39
N ILE A 426 0.93 10.74 0.76
CA ILE A 426 -0.37 10.52 0.11
C ILE A 426 -0.86 11.79 -0.64
N GLY A 427 0.00 12.74 -0.88
CA GLY A 427 -0.37 13.99 -1.55
C GLY A 427 -1.09 15.01 -0.67
N GLN A 428 -1.17 14.78 0.62
CA GLN A 428 -1.70 15.72 1.59
C GLN A 428 -0.59 16.68 2.04
N TRP A 429 -0.19 17.53 1.11
CA TRP A 429 0.88 18.49 1.31
C TRP A 429 0.56 19.82 0.61
N LYS A 430 0.43 20.88 1.39
CA LYS A 430 0.32 22.23 0.86
C LYS A 430 1.73 22.82 0.73
N ARG A 431 2.40 22.39 -0.34
CA ARG A 431 3.74 22.89 -0.66
C ARG A 431 3.63 24.24 -1.36
N HIS A 432 4.36 25.22 -0.86
CA HIS A 432 4.51 26.50 -1.55
C HIS A 432 5.71 26.43 -2.50
N THR A 433 5.51 26.76 -3.78
CA THR A 433 6.57 26.91 -4.76
C THR A 433 6.38 28.23 -5.50
N ASP A 434 7.49 28.95 -5.74
CA ASP A 434 7.44 30.24 -6.44
C ASP A 434 7.18 30.09 -7.94
N ASP A 435 7.58 28.94 -8.51
CA ASP A 435 7.42 28.64 -9.93
C ASP A 435 7.07 27.16 -10.12
N PRO A 436 5.77 26.83 -10.29
CA PRO A 436 5.33 25.45 -10.49
C PRO A 436 5.74 24.84 -11.84
N GLU A 437 6.13 25.65 -12.81
CA GLU A 437 6.60 25.18 -14.11
C GLU A 437 8.08 24.73 -14.08
N ARG A 438 8.80 25.16 -13.06
CA ARG A 438 10.21 24.80 -12.91
C ARG A 438 10.38 23.36 -12.45
N LYS A 439 11.23 22.61 -13.15
CA LYS A 439 11.63 21.27 -12.70
C LYS A 439 12.43 21.38 -11.40
N ASN A 440 12.09 20.56 -10.43
CA ASN A 440 12.73 20.56 -9.12
C ASN A 440 12.85 19.13 -8.59
N SER A 441 13.74 18.92 -7.62
CA SER A 441 13.96 17.61 -7.00
C SER A 441 13.69 17.62 -5.51
N ILE A 442 13.06 16.56 -5.04
CA ILE A 442 12.87 16.25 -3.62
C ILE A 442 13.36 14.83 -3.32
N VAL A 443 13.88 14.60 -2.13
CA VAL A 443 14.25 13.26 -1.66
C VAL A 443 13.43 12.92 -0.43
N THR A 444 12.85 11.73 -0.43
CA THR A 444 11.96 11.29 0.64
C THR A 444 12.38 9.93 1.18
N SER A 445 12.09 9.67 2.43
CA SER A 445 12.17 8.33 3.00
C SER A 445 10.85 7.55 2.84
N PHE A 446 9.99 8.01 1.95
CA PHE A 446 8.68 7.40 1.69
C PHE A 446 8.81 6.09 0.91
N ASN A 447 7.70 5.59 0.41
CA ASN A 447 7.63 4.33 -0.32
C ASN A 447 7.34 4.50 -1.81
N ARG A 448 6.69 5.60 -2.22
CA ARG A 448 6.29 5.86 -3.61
C ARG A 448 6.71 7.24 -4.06
N ASN A 449 7.06 7.33 -5.34
CA ASN A 449 7.56 8.55 -5.98
C ASN A 449 6.93 8.78 -7.36
N PHE A 450 5.71 8.29 -7.58
CA PHE A 450 4.99 8.51 -8.84
C PHE A 450 4.85 9.99 -9.15
N ALA A 451 4.74 10.33 -10.43
CA ALA A 451 4.51 11.69 -10.87
C ALA A 451 3.29 12.30 -10.17
N LYS A 452 3.40 13.54 -9.72
CA LYS A 452 2.35 14.28 -8.98
C LYS A 452 2.01 13.73 -7.59
N ARG A 453 2.62 12.65 -7.15
CA ARG A 453 2.23 11.94 -5.92
C ARG A 453 2.33 12.81 -4.67
N ALA A 454 3.44 13.52 -4.50
CA ALA A 454 3.73 14.23 -3.25
C ALA A 454 3.01 15.59 -3.17
N ASP A 455 3.08 16.39 -4.24
CA ASP A 455 2.65 17.81 -4.27
C ASP A 455 1.70 18.17 -5.43
N GLY A 456 1.30 17.20 -6.22
CA GLY A 456 0.42 17.42 -7.38
C GLY A 456 1.13 18.02 -8.60
N ASN A 457 2.42 18.32 -8.53
CA ASN A 457 3.19 18.97 -9.58
C ASN A 457 3.94 17.94 -10.44
N PRO A 458 3.68 17.89 -11.76
CA PRO A 458 4.38 16.96 -12.66
C PRO A 458 5.88 17.28 -12.83
N ASN A 459 6.29 18.49 -12.46
CA ASN A 459 7.68 18.94 -12.54
C ASN A 459 8.52 18.62 -11.30
N THR A 460 7.94 17.97 -10.31
CA THR A 460 8.64 17.51 -9.10
C THR A 460 9.23 16.13 -9.34
N PHE A 461 10.55 16.06 -9.35
CA PHE A 461 11.31 14.81 -9.44
C PHE A 461 11.51 14.26 -8.04
N ALA A 462 10.75 13.23 -7.70
CA ALA A 462 10.77 12.62 -6.38
C ALA A 462 11.62 11.35 -6.37
N TYR A 463 12.46 11.23 -5.36
CA TYR A 463 13.35 10.09 -5.14
C TYR A 463 13.02 9.46 -3.78
N VAL A 464 13.31 8.16 -3.68
CA VAL A 464 13.12 7.38 -2.46
C VAL A 464 14.49 6.91 -1.97
N ALA A 465 14.81 7.19 -0.72
CA ALA A 465 16.06 6.79 -0.07
C ALA A 465 15.81 6.50 1.41
N SER A 466 16.83 6.02 2.10
CA SER A 466 16.78 5.88 3.57
C SER A 466 16.64 7.24 4.27
N PRO A 467 16.18 7.29 5.52
CA PRO A 467 16.19 8.53 6.30
C PRO A 467 17.58 9.13 6.41
N GLU A 468 18.60 8.31 6.57
CA GLU A 468 20.00 8.71 6.71
C GLU A 468 20.53 9.40 5.44
N ILE A 469 20.29 8.79 4.28
CA ILE A 469 20.67 9.37 3.00
C ILE A 469 19.83 10.61 2.68
N THR A 470 18.53 10.58 2.94
CA THR A 470 17.67 11.76 2.82
C THR A 470 18.23 12.93 3.64
N MET A 471 18.63 12.65 4.87
CA MET A 471 19.22 13.66 5.77
C MET A 471 20.55 14.20 5.23
N ALA A 472 21.44 13.33 4.78
CA ALA A 472 22.74 13.73 4.22
C ALA A 472 22.57 14.62 2.98
N LEU A 473 21.68 14.24 2.07
CA LEU A 473 21.38 15.03 0.87
C LEU A 473 20.69 16.36 1.20
N THR A 474 19.87 16.40 2.25
CA THR A 474 19.25 17.62 2.75
C THR A 474 20.32 18.62 3.26
N ILE A 475 21.30 18.13 4.00
CA ILE A 475 22.41 18.95 4.49
C ILE A 475 23.22 19.51 3.31
N ALA A 476 23.55 18.67 2.34
CA ALA A 476 24.34 19.06 1.16
C ALA A 476 23.55 19.90 0.15
N GLY A 477 22.25 19.68 0.01
CA GLY A 477 21.41 20.33 -1.01
C GLY A 477 21.70 19.89 -2.44
N ASP A 478 22.34 18.75 -2.61
CA ASP A 478 22.86 18.29 -3.89
C ASP A 478 22.63 16.79 -4.06
N LEU A 479 21.89 16.39 -5.08
CA LEU A 479 21.65 14.98 -5.40
C LEU A 479 22.93 14.20 -5.72
N CYS A 480 23.97 14.88 -6.18
CA CYS A 480 25.24 14.24 -6.52
C CYS A 480 26.16 14.02 -5.31
N PHE A 481 25.75 14.42 -4.13
CA PHE A 481 26.55 14.24 -2.92
C PHE A 481 26.51 12.78 -2.44
N ASP A 482 27.69 12.19 -2.28
CA ASP A 482 27.87 10.84 -1.70
C ASP A 482 28.53 10.97 -0.32
N PRO A 483 27.77 10.78 0.79
CA PRO A 483 28.32 10.98 2.14
C PRO A 483 29.43 9.99 2.51
N LEU A 484 29.55 8.88 1.78
CA LEU A 484 30.64 7.92 1.99
C LEU A 484 31.98 8.40 1.47
N ARG A 485 31.98 9.29 0.48
CA ARG A 485 33.17 9.72 -0.26
C ARG A 485 33.42 11.21 -0.25
N ASP A 486 32.35 12.00 -0.30
CA ASP A 486 32.43 13.44 -0.50
C ASP A 486 32.51 14.20 0.82
N THR A 487 32.99 15.43 0.73
CA THR A 487 33.14 16.37 1.84
C THR A 487 32.28 17.60 1.60
N LEU A 488 32.01 18.34 2.66
CA LEU A 488 31.30 19.62 2.66
C LEU A 488 32.21 20.72 3.15
N VAL A 489 31.94 21.96 2.75
CA VAL A 489 32.59 23.14 3.29
C VAL A 489 31.66 23.77 4.31
N ASN A 490 32.15 23.93 5.55
CA ASN A 490 31.34 24.49 6.63
C ASN A 490 31.30 26.02 6.59
N ALA A 491 30.58 26.64 7.53
CA ALA A 491 30.43 28.09 7.65
C ALA A 491 31.76 28.83 7.91
N LYS A 492 32.78 28.12 8.40
CA LYS A 492 34.13 28.66 8.66
C LYS A 492 35.08 28.46 7.48
N GLY A 493 34.61 27.91 6.37
CA GLY A 493 35.46 27.60 5.20
C GLY A 493 36.29 26.32 5.34
N GLU A 494 36.05 25.52 6.36
CA GLU A 494 36.75 24.26 6.60
C GLU A 494 36.10 23.12 5.85
N VAL A 495 36.94 22.21 5.32
CA VAL A 495 36.47 20.95 4.69
C VAL A 495 36.16 19.95 5.78
N VAL A 496 34.92 19.48 5.82
CA VAL A 496 34.44 18.52 6.82
C VAL A 496 33.75 17.34 6.15
N LYS A 497 33.79 16.19 6.78
CA LYS A 497 33.10 14.98 6.35
C LYS A 497 32.02 14.61 7.37
N LEU A 498 30.85 14.25 6.88
CA LEU A 498 29.80 13.71 7.76
C LEU A 498 30.25 12.34 8.30
N SER A 499 30.11 12.17 9.60
CA SER A 499 30.32 10.89 10.25
C SER A 499 29.11 9.97 10.03
N GLU A 500 29.35 8.68 10.03
CA GLU A 500 28.30 7.68 9.91
C GLU A 500 27.17 7.90 10.92
N PRO A 501 25.90 7.70 10.53
CA PRO A 501 24.80 7.83 11.46
C PRO A 501 24.87 6.77 12.56
N VAL A 502 24.47 7.14 13.75
CA VAL A 502 24.36 6.28 14.91
C VAL A 502 22.98 6.49 15.55
N GLY A 503 22.47 5.48 16.23
CA GLY A 503 21.17 5.63 16.90
C GLY A 503 20.80 4.39 17.69
N GLU A 504 19.75 4.58 18.52
CA GLU A 504 19.21 3.52 19.36
C GLU A 504 18.10 2.77 18.64
N GLU A 505 18.12 1.45 18.74
CA GLU A 505 17.05 0.59 18.20
C GLU A 505 15.73 0.83 18.94
N LEU A 506 15.80 0.91 20.25
CA LEU A 506 14.68 1.17 21.16
C LEU A 506 15.09 2.22 22.21
N PRO A 507 14.12 2.98 22.75
CA PRO A 507 14.46 3.98 23.76
C PRO A 507 14.98 3.34 25.04
N ALA A 508 16.14 3.85 25.53
CA ALA A 508 16.80 3.33 26.74
C ALA A 508 15.90 3.42 27.99
N HIS A 509 15.02 4.41 28.03
CA HIS A 509 14.08 4.65 29.13
C HIS A 509 12.64 4.27 28.80
N GLY A 510 12.43 3.41 27.81
CA GLY A 510 11.12 2.96 27.37
C GLY A 510 10.34 3.99 26.55
N PHE A 511 9.27 3.54 25.93
CA PHE A 511 8.31 4.41 25.24
C PHE A 511 7.38 5.11 26.22
N ILE A 512 6.91 6.31 25.86
CA ILE A 512 5.90 7.07 26.61
C ILE A 512 4.75 7.50 25.70
N GLY A 513 3.55 7.66 26.28
CA GLY A 513 2.36 8.11 25.53
C GLY A 513 1.81 7.07 24.54
N GLY A 514 1.01 7.55 23.62
CA GLY A 514 0.60 6.79 22.44
C GLY A 514 -0.80 6.18 22.46
N LYS A 515 -1.54 6.30 23.58
CA LYS A 515 -2.90 5.74 23.69
C LYS A 515 -3.98 6.81 23.91
N GLU A 516 -3.60 8.05 23.95
CA GLU A 516 -4.50 9.18 24.21
C GLU A 516 -5.55 9.37 23.11
N GLY A 517 -5.21 9.00 21.87
CA GLY A 517 -6.11 9.09 20.73
C GLY A 517 -6.99 7.86 20.50
N TYR A 518 -6.92 6.84 21.36
CA TYR A 518 -7.67 5.61 21.19
C TYR A 518 -9.05 5.66 21.83
N ILE A 519 -10.07 5.28 21.07
CA ILE A 519 -11.42 5.06 21.55
C ILE A 519 -11.74 3.56 21.41
N ALA A 520 -12.05 2.93 22.53
CA ALA A 520 -12.36 1.49 22.57
C ALA A 520 -13.67 1.16 21.80
N PRO A 521 -13.80 -0.09 21.31
CA PRO A 521 -15.03 -0.55 20.65
C PRO A 521 -16.26 -0.30 21.51
N GLY A 522 -17.33 0.21 20.87
CA GLY A 522 -18.64 0.43 21.52
C GLY A 522 -19.46 -0.85 21.62
N LYS A 523 -20.62 -0.74 22.26
CA LYS A 523 -21.53 -1.86 22.54
C LYS A 523 -22.78 -1.91 21.63
N GLY A 524 -22.76 -1.22 20.49
CA GLY A 524 -23.79 -1.34 19.49
C GLY A 524 -25.01 -0.41 19.65
N GLN A 525 -24.94 0.60 20.51
CA GLN A 525 -26.08 1.51 20.80
C GLN A 525 -26.00 2.84 20.07
N THR A 526 -24.91 3.12 19.35
CA THR A 526 -24.70 4.38 18.65
C THR A 526 -25.56 4.47 17.40
N GLU A 527 -26.27 5.58 17.22
CA GLU A 527 -27.02 5.87 15.99
C GLU A 527 -26.07 6.44 14.92
N ILE A 528 -26.24 5.97 13.70
CA ILE A 528 -25.45 6.45 12.55
C ILE A 528 -26.35 7.33 11.70
N THR A 529 -25.91 8.57 11.46
CA THR A 529 -26.65 9.53 10.63
C THR A 529 -25.77 9.96 9.44
N VAL A 530 -26.31 9.82 8.23
CA VAL A 530 -25.71 10.35 7.00
C VAL A 530 -26.68 11.38 6.40
N ASN A 531 -26.24 12.63 6.31
CA ASN A 531 -27.05 13.69 5.70
C ASN A 531 -27.22 13.39 4.20
N PRO A 532 -28.46 13.25 3.69
CA PRO A 532 -28.69 12.95 2.27
C PRO A 532 -28.20 14.05 1.31
N HIS A 533 -27.95 15.26 1.80
CA HIS A 533 -27.40 16.39 1.03
C HIS A 533 -25.90 16.59 1.26
N SER A 534 -25.23 15.67 1.94
CA SER A 534 -23.80 15.76 2.18
C SER A 534 -23.01 15.76 0.86
N GLN A 535 -21.94 16.55 0.82
CA GLN A 535 -20.96 16.52 -0.26
C GLN A 535 -19.81 15.53 0.01
N ARG A 536 -19.74 15.00 1.24
CA ARG A 536 -18.63 14.15 1.71
C ARG A 536 -19.04 12.67 1.87
N LEU A 537 -20.29 12.41 2.19
CA LEU A 537 -20.80 11.06 2.51
C LEU A 537 -22.07 10.78 1.71
N GLN A 538 -22.14 9.56 1.16
CA GLN A 538 -23.31 9.10 0.40
C GLN A 538 -23.57 7.63 0.72
N LEU A 539 -24.80 7.30 1.12
CA LEU A 539 -25.22 5.90 1.26
C LEU A 539 -25.13 5.19 -0.09
N LEU A 540 -24.68 3.95 -0.07
CA LEU A 540 -24.51 3.17 -1.30
C LEU A 540 -25.83 2.51 -1.71
N THR A 541 -26.07 2.57 -3.04
CA THR A 541 -27.10 1.77 -3.71
C THR A 541 -26.42 0.56 -4.35
N PRO A 542 -26.93 -0.66 -4.16
CA PRO A 542 -26.38 -1.85 -4.79
C PRO A 542 -26.31 -1.72 -6.31
N PHE A 543 -25.24 -2.20 -6.92
CA PHE A 543 -25.13 -2.23 -8.37
C PHE A 543 -26.08 -3.25 -8.99
N PRO A 544 -26.61 -2.99 -10.19
CA PRO A 544 -27.55 -3.92 -10.82
C PRO A 544 -26.88 -5.24 -11.20
N ALA A 545 -27.64 -6.32 -11.09
CA ALA A 545 -27.22 -7.63 -11.56
C ALA A 545 -27.00 -7.64 -13.08
N TRP A 546 -26.18 -8.59 -13.54
CA TRP A 546 -26.01 -8.83 -14.98
C TRP A 546 -27.34 -9.29 -15.58
N ASP A 547 -27.69 -8.78 -16.76
CA ASP A 547 -28.95 -9.04 -17.46
C ASP A 547 -28.99 -10.37 -18.24
N GLY A 548 -27.90 -11.15 -18.20
CA GLY A 548 -27.76 -12.41 -18.92
C GLY A 548 -27.37 -12.27 -20.40
N MET A 549 -27.10 -11.07 -20.86
CA MET A 549 -26.77 -10.78 -22.25
C MET A 549 -25.28 -10.51 -22.45
N ASP A 550 -24.78 -10.76 -23.66
CA ASP A 550 -23.46 -10.28 -24.07
C ASP A 550 -23.41 -8.75 -24.04
N LEU A 551 -22.22 -8.21 -23.89
CA LEU A 551 -22.00 -6.75 -23.93
C LEU A 551 -21.71 -6.34 -25.37
N LEU A 552 -22.68 -5.67 -26.00
CA LEU A 552 -22.63 -5.36 -27.43
C LEU A 552 -22.38 -3.88 -27.68
N ASP A 553 -21.56 -3.59 -28.69
CA ASP A 553 -21.37 -2.27 -29.29
C ASP A 553 -21.05 -1.16 -28.27
N MET A 554 -20.19 -1.47 -27.30
CA MET A 554 -19.72 -0.52 -26.32
C MET A 554 -18.73 0.47 -26.95
N PRO A 555 -18.93 1.79 -26.83
CA PRO A 555 -17.91 2.76 -27.23
C PRO A 555 -16.64 2.58 -26.39
N LEU A 556 -15.50 2.72 -27.04
CA LEU A 556 -14.21 2.82 -26.33
C LEU A 556 -14.17 4.15 -25.57
N LEU A 557 -14.12 4.07 -24.25
CA LEU A 557 -14.03 5.28 -23.42
C LEU A 557 -12.64 5.89 -23.50
N ILE A 558 -11.62 5.06 -23.27
CA ILE A 558 -10.22 5.45 -23.37
C ILE A 558 -9.36 4.21 -23.69
N LYS A 559 -8.34 4.41 -24.51
CA LYS A 559 -7.23 3.47 -24.68
C LYS A 559 -6.01 4.06 -23.98
N VAL A 560 -5.71 3.50 -22.81
CA VAL A 560 -4.64 4.03 -21.95
C VAL A 560 -3.29 3.58 -22.50
N GLN A 561 -2.36 4.53 -22.57
CA GLN A 561 -0.97 4.30 -22.97
C GLN A 561 -0.07 4.31 -21.74
N GLY A 562 0.79 3.30 -21.64
CA GLY A 562 1.82 3.23 -20.60
C GLY A 562 1.29 2.93 -19.22
N LYS A 563 2.04 3.37 -18.22
CA LYS A 563 1.75 3.13 -16.81
C LYS A 563 0.44 3.78 -16.37
N CYS A 564 -0.45 2.99 -15.78
CA CYS A 564 -1.70 3.49 -15.23
C CYS A 564 -1.88 2.97 -13.80
N THR A 565 -1.54 3.81 -12.84
CA THR A 565 -1.63 3.51 -11.42
C THR A 565 -3.01 3.86 -10.87
N THR A 566 -3.30 3.46 -9.64
CA THR A 566 -4.52 3.91 -8.96
C THR A 566 -4.54 5.44 -8.75
N ASP A 567 -3.37 6.09 -8.74
CA ASP A 567 -3.28 7.56 -8.72
C ASP A 567 -3.73 8.20 -10.05
N HIS A 568 -3.64 7.48 -11.16
CA HIS A 568 -4.16 7.94 -12.44
C HIS A 568 -5.67 7.66 -12.60
N ILE A 569 -6.17 6.64 -11.92
CA ILE A 569 -7.58 6.22 -12.02
C ILE A 569 -8.45 6.96 -11.01
N SER A 570 -8.06 6.96 -9.73
CA SER A 570 -8.75 7.65 -8.64
C SER A 570 -7.72 8.27 -7.70
N MET A 571 -7.31 9.48 -8.01
CA MET A 571 -6.22 10.16 -7.35
C MET A 571 -6.54 10.55 -5.91
N ALA A 572 -5.49 10.77 -5.14
CA ALA A 572 -5.52 11.27 -3.76
C ALA A 572 -5.46 12.82 -3.74
N GLY A 573 -4.73 13.40 -2.79
CA GLY A 573 -4.65 14.85 -2.62
C GLY A 573 -6.01 15.45 -2.31
N PRO A 574 -6.45 16.51 -3.01
CA PRO A 574 -7.74 17.17 -2.76
C PRO A 574 -8.95 16.25 -2.89
N TRP A 575 -8.85 15.19 -3.66
CA TRP A 575 -9.94 14.22 -3.87
C TRP A 575 -10.21 13.32 -2.68
N LEU A 576 -9.32 13.25 -1.71
CA LEU A 576 -9.51 12.46 -0.48
C LEU A 576 -10.77 12.91 0.29
N ARG A 577 -11.20 14.16 0.13
CA ARG A 577 -12.42 14.68 0.74
C ARG A 577 -13.69 13.96 0.28
N PHE A 578 -13.66 13.30 -0.87
CA PHE A 578 -14.83 12.63 -1.46
C PHE A 578 -14.80 11.10 -1.32
N ARG A 579 -13.91 10.55 -0.53
CA ARG A 579 -13.76 9.09 -0.39
C ARG A 579 -15.01 8.39 0.16
N GLY A 580 -15.91 9.09 0.80
CA GLY A 580 -17.20 8.58 1.27
C GLY A 580 -18.39 8.91 0.36
N HIS A 581 -18.15 9.54 -0.80
CA HIS A 581 -19.20 9.99 -1.71
C HIS A 581 -18.94 9.52 -3.14
N LEU A 582 -19.53 8.38 -3.52
CA LEU A 582 -19.22 7.71 -4.78
C LEU A 582 -19.49 8.59 -6.00
N GLU A 583 -20.60 9.30 -6.01
CA GLU A 583 -20.95 10.19 -7.13
C GLU A 583 -19.92 11.31 -7.30
N ASN A 584 -19.58 12.02 -6.23
CA ASN A 584 -18.63 13.14 -6.31
C ASN A 584 -17.22 12.70 -6.65
N ILE A 585 -16.74 11.59 -6.05
CA ILE A 585 -15.40 11.08 -6.35
C ILE A 585 -15.25 10.60 -7.79
N SER A 586 -16.34 10.15 -8.41
CA SER A 586 -16.34 9.66 -9.79
C SER A 586 -16.00 10.72 -10.81
N ASP A 587 -16.04 12.03 -10.43
CA ASP A 587 -15.59 13.13 -11.29
C ASP A 587 -14.11 13.06 -11.64
N ASN A 588 -13.30 12.33 -10.87
CA ASN A 588 -11.87 12.17 -11.14
C ASN A 588 -11.51 10.89 -11.91
N MET A 589 -12.49 10.09 -12.31
CA MET A 589 -12.22 8.80 -12.92
C MET A 589 -11.31 8.92 -14.15
N LEU A 590 -10.17 8.22 -14.07
CA LEU A 590 -9.15 8.15 -15.14
C LEU A 590 -8.62 9.52 -15.61
N MET A 591 -8.74 10.55 -14.76
CA MET A 591 -8.26 11.90 -15.07
C MET A 591 -6.75 11.95 -15.34
N GLY A 592 -5.98 11.07 -14.71
CA GLY A 592 -4.53 10.99 -14.89
C GLY A 592 -4.05 9.99 -15.95
N ALA A 593 -4.95 9.24 -16.56
CA ALA A 593 -4.60 8.27 -17.59
C ALA A 593 -4.27 8.97 -18.92
N VAL A 594 -3.22 8.50 -19.59
CA VAL A 594 -2.78 9.06 -20.88
C VAL A 594 -3.54 8.35 -22.00
N ASN A 595 -4.23 9.11 -22.85
CA ASN A 595 -4.92 8.58 -24.01
C ASN A 595 -3.91 8.27 -25.13
N ALA A 596 -3.88 7.02 -25.58
CA ALA A 596 -2.95 6.55 -26.61
C ALA A 596 -3.08 7.28 -27.95
N PHE A 597 -4.27 7.82 -28.26
CA PHE A 597 -4.54 8.44 -29.55
C PHE A 597 -4.03 9.88 -29.67
N ASN A 598 -3.89 10.59 -28.55
CA ASN A 598 -3.45 11.99 -28.56
C ASN A 598 -2.29 12.29 -27.59
N GLY A 599 -1.90 11.33 -26.75
CA GLY A 599 -0.85 11.52 -25.75
C GLY A 599 -1.21 12.47 -24.60
N GLU A 600 -2.49 12.86 -24.49
CA GLU A 600 -2.98 13.81 -23.47
C GLU A 600 -3.72 13.09 -22.34
N THR A 601 -3.82 13.75 -21.18
CA THR A 601 -4.62 13.30 -20.06
C THR A 601 -5.99 13.96 -20.07
N ASN A 602 -7.00 13.25 -19.57
CA ASN A 602 -8.37 13.70 -19.39
C ASN A 602 -8.98 14.33 -20.67
N LYS A 603 -8.66 13.74 -21.82
CA LYS A 603 -9.16 14.18 -23.11
C LYS A 603 -9.42 12.98 -24.01
N VAL A 604 -10.67 12.63 -24.18
CA VAL A 604 -11.12 11.46 -24.94
C VAL A 604 -12.23 11.83 -25.92
N TRP A 605 -12.34 11.03 -26.97
CA TRP A 605 -13.42 11.17 -27.95
C TRP A 605 -14.78 10.83 -27.31
N ASN A 606 -15.72 11.77 -27.37
CA ASN A 606 -17.09 11.57 -26.92
C ASN A 606 -17.97 11.37 -28.15
N ARG A 607 -18.45 10.15 -28.33
CA ARG A 607 -19.28 9.76 -29.48
C ARG A 607 -20.63 10.48 -29.51
N SER A 608 -21.22 10.74 -28.35
CA SER A 608 -22.54 11.36 -28.23
C SER A 608 -22.53 12.84 -28.63
N THR A 609 -21.42 13.55 -28.36
CA THR A 609 -21.25 14.98 -28.72
C THR A 609 -20.44 15.19 -29.98
N ASN A 610 -19.80 14.15 -30.49
CA ASN A 610 -18.88 14.21 -31.63
C ASN A 610 -17.74 15.22 -31.41
N THR A 611 -17.26 15.32 -30.15
CA THR A 611 -16.18 16.20 -29.72
C THR A 611 -15.32 15.52 -28.68
N TYR A 612 -14.16 16.09 -28.37
CA TYR A 612 -13.35 15.66 -27.23
C TYR A 612 -13.90 16.21 -25.92
N GLY A 613 -13.84 15.42 -24.87
CA GLY A 613 -14.28 15.79 -23.53
C GLY A 613 -13.47 15.12 -22.46
N THR A 614 -13.79 15.39 -21.20
CA THR A 614 -13.17 14.70 -20.05
C THR A 614 -13.60 13.23 -20.01
N VAL A 615 -12.77 12.39 -19.39
CA VAL A 615 -13.09 10.95 -19.30
C VAL A 615 -14.36 10.74 -18.47
N SER A 616 -14.43 11.32 -17.27
CA SER A 616 -15.60 11.16 -16.40
C SER A 616 -16.86 11.79 -16.99
N GLY A 617 -16.76 12.96 -17.60
CA GLY A 617 -17.87 13.64 -18.26
C GLY A 617 -18.43 12.83 -19.42
N THR A 618 -17.55 12.21 -20.22
CA THR A 618 -17.93 11.32 -21.33
C THR A 618 -18.65 10.08 -20.81
N ALA A 619 -18.10 9.43 -19.78
CA ALA A 619 -18.73 8.25 -19.18
C ALA A 619 -20.09 8.56 -18.55
N LYS A 620 -20.24 9.71 -17.91
CA LYS A 620 -21.51 10.18 -17.32
C LYS A 620 -22.58 10.37 -18.40
N LEU A 621 -22.22 10.98 -19.54
CA LEU A 621 -23.14 11.18 -20.63
C LEU A 621 -23.57 9.84 -21.22
N TYR A 622 -22.64 8.90 -21.47
CA TYR A 622 -22.98 7.57 -21.90
C TYR A 622 -23.94 6.87 -20.95
N LYS A 623 -23.65 6.92 -19.65
CA LYS A 623 -24.51 6.33 -18.61
C LYS A 623 -25.92 6.92 -18.67
N SER A 624 -26.05 8.24 -18.80
CA SER A 624 -27.37 8.92 -18.89
C SER A 624 -28.19 8.49 -20.12
N GLU A 625 -27.51 8.06 -21.17
CA GLU A 625 -28.11 7.53 -22.42
C GLU A 625 -28.29 6.02 -22.41
N GLY A 626 -28.00 5.36 -21.27
CA GLY A 626 -28.09 3.89 -21.15
C GLY A 626 -26.99 3.14 -21.87
N ILE A 627 -25.87 3.77 -22.19
CA ILE A 627 -24.75 3.21 -22.93
C ILE A 627 -23.68 2.72 -21.96
N SER A 628 -23.27 1.46 -22.10
CA SER A 628 -22.10 0.90 -21.39
C SER A 628 -20.83 1.17 -22.20
N SER A 629 -19.71 1.35 -21.53
CA SER A 629 -18.41 1.60 -22.17
C SER A 629 -17.33 0.63 -21.72
N ILE A 630 -16.19 0.67 -22.40
CA ILE A 630 -15.03 -0.19 -22.17
C ILE A 630 -13.75 0.67 -22.08
N VAL A 631 -12.87 0.28 -21.18
CA VAL A 631 -11.51 0.83 -21.04
C VAL A 631 -10.49 -0.21 -21.47
N VAL A 632 -9.52 0.23 -22.26
CA VAL A 632 -8.40 -0.61 -22.73
C VAL A 632 -7.11 -0.04 -22.16
N ALA A 633 -6.21 -0.91 -21.68
CA ALA A 633 -4.97 -0.49 -21.03
C ALA A 633 -3.82 -1.46 -21.31
N GLU A 634 -2.63 -1.05 -20.90
CA GLU A 634 -1.41 -1.83 -21.08
C GLU A 634 -1.06 -2.65 -19.84
N GLU A 635 0.23 -2.74 -19.49
CA GLU A 635 0.75 -3.61 -18.45
C GLU A 635 0.50 -3.08 -17.03
N ASN A 636 0.29 -4.00 -16.09
CA ASN A 636 0.22 -3.73 -14.66
C ASN A 636 -0.81 -2.66 -14.29
N TYR A 637 -1.97 -2.69 -14.96
CA TYR A 637 -3.04 -1.73 -14.73
C TYR A 637 -3.51 -1.73 -13.27
N GLY A 638 -3.56 -0.56 -12.67
CA GLY A 638 -4.00 -0.39 -11.28
C GLY A 638 -2.90 -0.61 -10.23
N GLU A 639 -1.60 -0.59 -10.63
CA GLU A 639 -0.53 -0.64 -9.63
C GLU A 639 -0.65 0.52 -8.64
N GLY A 640 -0.13 0.34 -7.43
CA GLY A 640 -0.10 1.39 -6.40
C GLY A 640 -1.02 1.11 -5.23
N SER A 641 -1.72 2.14 -4.74
CA SER A 641 -2.59 2.05 -3.56
C SER A 641 -3.79 1.13 -3.77
N SER A 642 -4.23 0.48 -2.70
CA SER A 642 -5.35 -0.49 -2.70
C SER A 642 -6.73 0.18 -2.78
N ARG A 643 -6.88 1.21 -3.60
CA ARG A 643 -8.10 2.00 -3.71
C ARG A 643 -9.20 1.26 -4.46
N GLU A 644 -10.19 0.78 -3.73
CA GLU A 644 -11.37 0.20 -4.39
C GLU A 644 -12.17 1.23 -5.19
N HIS A 645 -12.03 2.53 -4.85
CA HIS A 645 -12.62 3.63 -5.63
C HIS A 645 -12.21 3.56 -7.11
N ALA A 646 -10.97 3.14 -7.39
CA ALA A 646 -10.49 2.94 -8.76
C ALA A 646 -11.27 1.85 -9.52
N ALA A 647 -11.95 0.95 -8.82
CA ALA A 647 -12.85 -0.04 -9.40
C ALA A 647 -14.33 0.39 -9.30
N MET A 648 -14.72 1.02 -8.20
CA MET A 648 -16.12 1.46 -7.99
C MET A 648 -16.53 2.60 -8.93
N GLU A 649 -15.64 3.56 -9.17
CA GLU A 649 -15.93 4.72 -10.02
C GLU A 649 -16.27 4.31 -11.47
N PRO A 650 -15.46 3.51 -12.17
CA PRO A 650 -15.86 3.03 -13.49
C PRO A 650 -17.13 2.19 -13.45
N ARG A 651 -17.30 1.33 -12.43
CA ARG A 651 -18.55 0.56 -12.27
C ARG A 651 -19.76 1.47 -12.11
N PHE A 652 -19.65 2.49 -11.28
CA PHE A 652 -20.70 3.49 -11.06
C PHE A 652 -21.03 4.26 -12.34
N LEU A 653 -20.04 4.60 -13.16
CA LEU A 653 -20.21 5.30 -14.42
C LEU A 653 -20.50 4.39 -15.61
N ASN A 654 -20.93 3.17 -15.33
CA ASN A 654 -21.35 2.17 -16.33
C ASN A 654 -20.25 1.73 -17.30
N VAL A 655 -19.00 1.83 -16.91
CA VAL A 655 -17.90 1.12 -17.55
C VAL A 655 -18.02 -0.34 -17.13
N ARG A 656 -18.15 -1.25 -18.10
CA ARG A 656 -18.43 -2.67 -17.80
C ARG A 656 -17.21 -3.56 -17.91
N VAL A 657 -16.22 -3.15 -18.67
CA VAL A 657 -15.04 -3.96 -18.98
C VAL A 657 -13.79 -3.12 -18.87
N ILE A 658 -12.77 -3.70 -18.22
CA ILE A 658 -11.39 -3.26 -18.33
C ILE A 658 -10.64 -4.36 -19.04
N LEU A 659 -10.10 -4.06 -20.22
CA LEU A 659 -9.29 -4.98 -21.02
C LEU A 659 -7.84 -4.48 -21.00
N ALA A 660 -6.97 -5.20 -20.31
CA ALA A 660 -5.58 -4.80 -20.11
C ALA A 660 -4.60 -5.89 -20.55
N LYS A 661 -3.34 -5.52 -20.77
CA LYS A 661 -2.28 -6.51 -21.01
C LYS A 661 -1.97 -7.32 -19.76
N SER A 662 -2.03 -6.69 -18.58
CA SER A 662 -1.96 -7.33 -17.26
C SER A 662 -2.52 -6.40 -16.18
N PHE A 663 -2.83 -6.96 -15.00
CA PHE A 663 -3.36 -6.24 -13.85
C PHE A 663 -2.42 -6.33 -12.63
N ALA A 664 -2.42 -5.29 -11.81
CA ALA A 664 -1.96 -5.39 -10.44
C ALA A 664 -2.97 -6.22 -9.62
N ARG A 665 -2.47 -7.03 -8.68
CA ARG A 665 -3.28 -8.00 -7.93
C ARG A 665 -4.49 -7.38 -7.23
N ILE A 666 -4.24 -6.36 -6.41
CA ILE A 666 -5.31 -5.75 -5.60
C ILE A 666 -6.39 -5.16 -6.50
N HIS A 667 -5.98 -4.47 -7.56
CA HIS A 667 -6.92 -3.82 -8.46
C HIS A 667 -7.76 -4.82 -9.24
N GLU A 668 -7.18 -5.91 -9.72
CA GLU A 668 -7.93 -7.00 -10.35
C GLU A 668 -9.00 -7.56 -9.41
N THR A 669 -8.63 -7.82 -8.16
CA THR A 669 -9.57 -8.29 -7.14
C THR A 669 -10.68 -7.26 -6.90
N ASN A 670 -10.32 -5.99 -6.77
CA ASN A 670 -11.31 -4.92 -6.58
C ASN A 670 -12.30 -4.82 -7.74
N LEU A 671 -11.83 -4.94 -8.99
CA LEU A 671 -12.69 -4.97 -10.17
C LEU A 671 -13.69 -6.14 -10.11
N LYS A 672 -13.22 -7.34 -9.80
CA LYS A 672 -14.06 -8.53 -9.67
C LYS A 672 -15.11 -8.37 -8.55
N LYS A 673 -14.70 -7.84 -7.41
CA LYS A 673 -15.60 -7.59 -6.26
C LYS A 673 -16.72 -6.61 -6.60
N GLN A 674 -16.47 -5.65 -7.46
CA GLN A 674 -17.46 -4.66 -7.87
C GLN A 674 -18.29 -5.09 -9.09
N GLY A 675 -18.15 -6.33 -9.53
CA GLY A 675 -18.94 -6.87 -10.63
C GLY A 675 -18.51 -6.43 -12.02
N MET A 676 -17.28 -5.92 -12.16
CA MET A 676 -16.66 -5.59 -13.44
C MET A 676 -16.12 -6.84 -14.14
N LEU A 677 -15.94 -6.77 -15.44
CA LEU A 677 -15.14 -7.73 -16.19
C LEU A 677 -13.70 -7.23 -16.32
N ALA A 678 -12.79 -7.93 -15.66
CA ALA A 678 -11.34 -7.70 -15.78
C ALA A 678 -10.78 -8.76 -16.73
N LEU A 679 -10.47 -8.35 -17.94
CA LEU A 679 -10.03 -9.25 -19.03
C LEU A 679 -8.61 -8.91 -19.47
N THR A 680 -7.88 -9.91 -19.91
CA THR A 680 -6.53 -9.72 -20.45
C THR A 680 -6.44 -10.20 -21.90
N PHE A 681 -5.59 -9.55 -22.69
CA PHE A 681 -5.31 -9.97 -24.06
C PHE A 681 -4.62 -11.35 -24.05
N THR A 682 -5.11 -12.28 -24.86
CA THR A 682 -4.41 -13.54 -25.12
C THR A 682 -3.13 -13.28 -25.91
N ASP A 683 -3.22 -12.43 -26.91
CA ASP A 683 -2.08 -11.88 -27.66
C ASP A 683 -2.02 -10.37 -27.38
N LYS A 684 -0.98 -9.91 -26.72
CA LYS A 684 -0.80 -8.49 -26.35
C LYS A 684 -0.72 -7.56 -27.57
N ALA A 685 -0.37 -8.09 -28.76
CA ALA A 685 -0.35 -7.33 -30.00
C ALA A 685 -1.75 -6.90 -30.44
N ASP A 686 -2.80 -7.56 -29.97
CA ASP A 686 -4.19 -7.20 -30.29
C ASP A 686 -4.58 -5.83 -29.74
N TYR A 687 -3.86 -5.32 -28.73
CA TYR A 687 -3.99 -3.94 -28.25
C TYR A 687 -3.89 -2.92 -29.39
N ASP A 688 -2.99 -3.14 -30.35
CA ASP A 688 -2.75 -2.23 -31.47
C ASP A 688 -3.89 -2.20 -32.51
N LYS A 689 -4.76 -3.20 -32.52
CA LYS A 689 -5.93 -3.26 -33.41
C LYS A 689 -7.04 -2.31 -33.03
N ILE A 690 -7.08 -1.87 -31.78
CA ILE A 690 -8.17 -1.05 -31.22
C ILE A 690 -8.00 0.40 -31.63
N ARG A 691 -9.05 0.96 -32.26
CA ARG A 691 -9.07 2.34 -32.77
C ARG A 691 -9.99 3.23 -31.91
N GLU A 692 -9.76 4.53 -31.97
CA GLU A 692 -10.42 5.53 -31.11
C GLU A 692 -11.94 5.51 -31.16
N ARG A 693 -12.52 5.29 -32.36
CA ARG A 693 -13.96 5.34 -32.58
C ARG A 693 -14.61 3.97 -32.67
N ASP A 694 -13.92 2.93 -32.25
CA ASP A 694 -14.46 1.58 -32.28
C ASP A 694 -15.66 1.41 -31.36
N LEU A 695 -16.58 0.58 -31.79
CA LEU A 695 -17.58 -0.05 -30.94
C LEU A 695 -17.11 -1.48 -30.67
N ILE A 696 -17.08 -1.85 -29.40
CA ILE A 696 -16.45 -3.09 -28.95
C ILE A 696 -17.49 -3.97 -28.25
N SER A 697 -17.57 -5.24 -28.70
CA SER A 697 -18.45 -6.22 -28.09
C SER A 697 -17.65 -7.30 -27.39
N VAL A 698 -18.15 -7.80 -26.26
CA VAL A 698 -17.63 -8.97 -25.55
C VAL A 698 -18.67 -10.06 -25.63
N MET A 699 -18.29 -11.18 -26.31
CA MET A 699 -19.16 -12.28 -26.61
C MET A 699 -18.82 -13.51 -25.78
N GLY A 700 -19.82 -14.37 -25.57
CA GLY A 700 -19.63 -15.65 -24.89
C GLY A 700 -19.89 -15.61 -23.38
N LEU A 701 -20.50 -14.55 -22.86
CA LEU A 701 -20.77 -14.40 -21.43
C LEU A 701 -21.77 -15.42 -20.88
N LYS A 702 -22.67 -15.96 -21.70
CA LYS A 702 -23.60 -17.03 -21.28
C LYS A 702 -22.85 -18.29 -20.84
N ASP A 703 -21.71 -18.53 -21.46
CA ASP A 703 -20.85 -19.69 -21.20
C ASP A 703 -19.60 -19.30 -20.37
N PHE A 704 -19.67 -18.15 -19.69
CA PHE A 704 -18.58 -17.66 -18.86
C PHE A 704 -18.23 -18.69 -17.79
N ALA A 705 -17.01 -19.23 -17.84
CA ALA A 705 -16.54 -20.31 -16.98
C ALA A 705 -15.04 -20.18 -16.73
N PRO A 706 -14.52 -20.73 -15.60
CA PRO A 706 -13.08 -20.74 -15.33
C PRO A 706 -12.29 -21.35 -16.50
N GLY A 707 -11.19 -20.68 -16.85
CA GLY A 707 -10.28 -21.13 -17.92
C GLY A 707 -10.82 -21.02 -19.34
N ARG A 708 -12.04 -20.56 -19.54
CA ARG A 708 -12.66 -20.43 -20.85
C ARG A 708 -12.48 -18.99 -21.37
N THR A 709 -11.88 -18.85 -22.54
CA THR A 709 -11.70 -17.55 -23.20
C THR A 709 -13.03 -16.92 -23.60
N LEU A 710 -13.02 -15.59 -23.68
CA LEU A 710 -14.12 -14.80 -24.26
C LEU A 710 -13.65 -14.20 -25.57
N LYS A 711 -14.59 -13.76 -26.38
CA LYS A 711 -14.31 -13.16 -27.68
C LYS A 711 -14.61 -11.67 -27.66
N VAL A 712 -13.65 -10.87 -28.12
CA VAL A 712 -13.83 -9.45 -28.37
C VAL A 712 -14.04 -9.24 -29.87
N VAL A 713 -15.04 -8.45 -30.22
CA VAL A 713 -15.33 -8.06 -31.61
C VAL A 713 -15.21 -6.54 -31.71
N LEU A 714 -14.33 -6.08 -32.59
CA LEU A 714 -14.15 -4.68 -32.92
C LEU A 714 -15.00 -4.30 -34.14
N HIS A 715 -15.85 -3.32 -34.01
CA HIS A 715 -16.58 -2.70 -35.10
C HIS A 715 -15.96 -1.34 -35.41
N HIS A 716 -15.12 -1.27 -36.43
CA HIS A 716 -14.46 -0.06 -36.86
C HIS A 716 -15.41 0.93 -37.56
N GLU A 717 -15.09 2.22 -37.50
CA GLU A 717 -15.90 3.28 -38.13
C GLU A 717 -16.05 3.10 -39.64
N ASP A 718 -15.05 2.50 -40.30
CA ASP A 718 -15.06 2.20 -41.74
C ASP A 718 -15.98 1.00 -42.13
N GLY A 719 -16.66 0.41 -41.13
CA GLY A 719 -17.53 -0.76 -41.32
C GLY A 719 -16.81 -2.09 -41.26
N SER A 720 -15.49 -2.13 -41.19
CA SER A 720 -14.72 -3.37 -41.04
C SER A 720 -14.84 -3.94 -39.62
N LYS A 721 -14.65 -5.24 -39.48
CA LYS A 721 -14.69 -5.98 -38.22
C LYS A 721 -13.41 -6.76 -38.04
N GLU A 722 -12.92 -6.78 -36.81
CA GLU A 722 -11.85 -7.67 -36.36
C GLU A 722 -12.27 -8.35 -35.07
N SER A 723 -11.76 -9.52 -34.79
CA SER A 723 -12.03 -10.22 -33.55
C SER A 723 -10.77 -10.90 -33.03
N PHE A 724 -10.71 -11.04 -31.72
CA PHE A 724 -9.64 -11.76 -31.03
C PHE A 724 -10.15 -12.33 -29.70
N GLU A 725 -9.41 -13.31 -29.20
CA GLU A 725 -9.70 -13.91 -27.89
C GLU A 725 -9.09 -13.12 -26.76
N VAL A 726 -9.77 -13.15 -25.62
CA VAL A 726 -9.30 -12.59 -24.36
C VAL A 726 -9.41 -13.63 -23.25
N GLN A 727 -8.56 -13.49 -22.24
CA GLN A 727 -8.46 -14.38 -21.10
C GLN A 727 -8.97 -13.69 -19.84
N HIS A 728 -9.13 -14.48 -18.80
CA HIS A 728 -9.47 -13.99 -17.45
C HIS A 728 -9.00 -14.98 -16.40
N THR A 729 -9.01 -14.54 -15.16
CA THR A 729 -8.63 -15.37 -14.00
C THR A 729 -9.81 -15.66 -13.08
N TYR A 730 -11.04 -15.52 -13.55
CA TYR A 730 -12.26 -15.76 -12.76
C TYR A 730 -12.42 -17.24 -12.42
N ASN A 731 -12.70 -17.52 -11.15
CA ASN A 731 -13.23 -18.80 -10.71
C ASN A 731 -14.76 -18.73 -10.64
N GLU A 732 -15.42 -19.84 -10.26
CA GLU A 732 -16.89 -19.91 -10.23
C GLU A 732 -17.50 -18.92 -9.25
N GLN A 733 -16.89 -18.69 -8.08
CA GLN A 733 -17.36 -17.73 -7.11
C GLN A 733 -17.30 -16.30 -7.66
N GLN A 734 -16.19 -15.94 -8.29
CA GLN A 734 -16.00 -14.63 -8.91
C GLN A 734 -16.95 -14.37 -10.07
N ILE A 735 -17.26 -15.42 -10.84
CA ILE A 735 -18.30 -15.37 -11.89
C ILE A 735 -19.68 -15.12 -11.26
N ALA A 736 -19.95 -15.72 -10.11
CA ALA A 736 -21.19 -15.45 -9.36
C ALA A 736 -21.27 -13.98 -8.92
N TRP A 737 -20.15 -13.37 -8.52
CA TRP A 737 -20.11 -11.93 -8.20
C TRP A 737 -20.48 -11.08 -9.43
N PHE A 738 -19.92 -11.40 -10.57
CA PHE A 738 -20.26 -10.71 -11.82
C PHE A 738 -21.75 -10.81 -12.14
N ARG A 739 -22.32 -12.02 -12.02
CA ARG A 739 -23.75 -12.26 -12.29
C ARG A 739 -24.67 -11.52 -11.32
N ALA A 740 -24.28 -11.46 -10.06
CA ALA A 740 -25.06 -10.76 -9.03
C ALA A 740 -24.92 -9.23 -9.07
N GLY A 741 -23.94 -8.71 -9.80
CA GLY A 741 -23.64 -7.28 -9.90
C GLY A 741 -22.51 -6.80 -9.00
N SER A 742 -22.22 -7.53 -7.93
CA SER A 742 -21.06 -7.34 -7.05
C SER A 742 -20.93 -8.52 -6.08
N ALA A 743 -19.79 -8.62 -5.42
CA ALA A 743 -19.61 -9.61 -4.35
C ALA A 743 -20.58 -9.37 -3.18
N LEU A 744 -20.85 -8.13 -2.86
CA LEU A 744 -21.81 -7.77 -1.78
C LEU A 744 -23.22 -8.28 -2.10
N ASN A 745 -23.65 -8.19 -3.35
CA ASN A 745 -24.97 -8.68 -3.77
C ASN A 745 -25.07 -10.21 -3.79
N ALA A 746 -23.95 -10.90 -3.93
CA ALA A 746 -23.89 -12.36 -4.01
C ALA A 746 -23.93 -13.08 -2.66
N ARG A 747 -23.99 -12.32 -1.53
CA ARG A 747 -24.01 -12.85 -0.16
C ARG A 747 -25.39 -13.34 0.29
#